data_ec75bfe62cc29331c09a8f6b1dbe5d28
#
_entry.id   ec75bfe62cc29331c09a8f6b1dbe5d28
#
_cell.length_a   1.000
_cell.length_b   1.000
_cell.length_c   1.000
_cell.angle_alpha   90.00
_cell.angle_beta   90.00
_cell.angle_gamma   90.00
#
_symmetry.space_group_name_H-M   'P 1'
#
loop_
_entity.id
_entity.type
_entity.pdbx_description
1 polymer ?
#
loop_
_entity_poly.entity_id
_entity_poly.type
_entity_poly.pdbx_seq_one_letter_code
_entity_poly.pdbx_strand_id
1 'polypeptide(L)'
;MTSRRILSLVLGLAAMGMAGVGAQASEDAGTARATLPNGMRVVIIRNSLAPVVTVQTNFIVGGDETPEGFPGMAHAEEHMAFRGCTGMTADQTAAIYAQMGGENNADTQQNITQYYATVPSADLDVALEAQAACLRGADNTQEEWAKERGAIEQEVARDLSNPTYKFIDRMNGDMFAGTPYAHDPLGTKESFDKTTSEMLQEFYKKWYTPANAILVIVGDVDPAATMAKITEMYGKIPSHELPKRPAIQLTPVKTESFTLDSNLPYTLGFIAYRLPGTDSPDYAATQILSDVLSSQRADLYGMVPAGKALATEFGMAEEYPMASVGFGVVALPAAADAAAGITEMRGILEAYAAKGVPEELVDAAKRSEVAAAEFQRNSIPGLANVWSSALAAEGRTSPDEDVEALKKVTLADVNRVAKQYLTAANSVTATLKPMPTGQPVSAKGFGGAEEVTSAPTKPVVLPEWAASALDKLKVPTDYAQVSLDTTLANGIRLIVKTDPISPTVTVIGSVKHNADLQTAAGMDGVAEVLDGLYSYGTQTMDRLAYQKALDDIAANESAGYGFSVVVLKEHFSRGVELLADNELHPALPAPAFAVVKQQTSEFVEGNLKSPEYKTSRALDLGLLPAGDPSLRETTPGTLAKVTLEDVKKYHASTVRPDLTTIVVIGDVKPEEAKAVIEKWFGDWKAVGPKPETTLPAVPVNKASAANVADPQAVQDSVTLGLQLNLNRFDPDYYPIQLGDHVLGGGFYATRLYHDLRQVAGYVYFVNVGVAASKTRATYTVEYGCNAENVSKARALVQRDLNQMRTQNVTDGELHQAKALLLRQIPLSESSEEAVAHGFLGRAEIGLPLDEPIRAAKKYYELSADQVRAAFFKLIRPEDFVQVVRGPAPQ
;
A
#
# COMPACT_ATOMS: atom_id res chain seq x y z
N MET A 1 56.36 -38.91 -19.86
CA MET A 1 57.60 -38.48 -20.48
C MET A 1 57.75 -36.99 -20.29
N THR A 2 58.59 -36.67 -19.34
CA THR A 2 59.80 -35.83 -19.33
C THR A 2 59.54 -34.34 -19.57
N SER A 3 59.60 -33.49 -18.51
CA SER A 3 60.80 -32.85 -17.91
C SER A 3 61.29 -31.65 -18.73
N ARG A 4 61.54 -30.46 -18.24
CA ARG A 4 62.29 -29.83 -17.20
C ARG A 4 62.23 -28.32 -17.34
N ARG A 5 62.04 -27.61 -16.27
CA ARG A 5 62.89 -26.61 -15.59
C ARG A 5 63.78 -25.73 -16.46
N ILE A 6 63.76 -24.39 -16.22
CA ILE A 6 64.88 -23.65 -15.65
C ILE A 6 64.46 -22.27 -15.19
N LEU A 7 64.97 -21.91 -14.06
CA LEU A 7 64.92 -20.71 -13.22
C LEU A 7 65.81 -19.57 -13.78
N SER A 8 65.40 -18.30 -13.71
CA SER A 8 66.43 -17.22 -13.54
C SER A 8 65.80 -16.04 -12.78
N LEU A 9 66.43 -15.70 -11.71
CA LEU A 9 66.31 -14.61 -10.79
C LEU A 9 67.00 -13.38 -11.36
N VAL A 10 66.41 -12.15 -11.33
CA VAL A 10 67.13 -10.90 -11.10
C VAL A 10 66.25 -9.90 -10.34
N LEU A 11 66.82 -9.38 -9.27
CA LEU A 11 66.35 -8.29 -8.43
C LEU A 11 66.27 -6.94 -9.18
N GLY A 12 65.35 -6.11 -8.75
CA GLY A 12 65.51 -4.69 -8.99
C GLY A 12 64.33 -3.77 -8.67
N LEU A 13 64.33 -3.14 -7.52
CA LEU A 13 63.83 -1.83 -7.08
C LEU A 13 62.33 -1.67 -6.88
N ALA A 14 62.02 -1.35 -5.62
CA ALA A 14 60.79 -0.78 -5.10
C ALA A 14 60.50 0.60 -5.70
N ALA A 15 59.26 0.77 -6.19
CA ALA A 15 58.59 2.05 -6.26
C ALA A 15 57.21 1.86 -5.61
N MET A 16 57.04 2.46 -4.44
CA MET A 16 55.73 2.61 -3.82
C MET A 16 54.86 3.49 -4.73
N GLY A 17 54.00 2.83 -5.47
CA GLY A 17 52.84 3.48 -6.09
C GLY A 17 51.63 3.23 -5.19
N MET A 18 51.08 4.26 -4.60
CA MET A 18 49.76 4.21 -4.01
C MET A 18 48.78 3.79 -5.11
N ALA A 19 48.38 2.54 -5.10
CA ALA A 19 47.23 2.09 -5.86
C ALA A 19 46.01 2.60 -5.13
N GLY A 20 45.35 3.67 -5.67
CA GLY A 20 44.01 4.01 -5.31
C GLY A 20 43.13 2.79 -5.57
N VAL A 21 42.40 2.35 -4.56
CA VAL A 21 41.33 1.37 -4.71
C VAL A 21 40.26 2.06 -5.56
N GLY A 22 40.35 1.89 -6.87
CA GLY A 22 39.28 2.29 -7.78
C GLY A 22 38.07 1.43 -7.50
N ALA A 23 36.93 2.05 -7.28
CA ALA A 23 35.65 1.40 -7.26
C ALA A 23 35.50 0.63 -8.59
N GLN A 24 35.48 -0.70 -8.54
CA GLN A 24 35.12 -1.53 -9.68
C GLN A 24 33.62 -1.48 -9.81
N ALA A 25 33.10 -0.61 -10.69
CA ALA A 25 31.73 -0.68 -11.17
C ALA A 25 31.62 -1.90 -12.09
N SER A 26 30.82 -2.88 -11.76
CA SER A 26 30.39 -3.91 -12.70
C SER A 26 29.21 -3.32 -13.47
N GLU A 27 29.41 -2.98 -14.73
CA GLU A 27 28.36 -2.48 -15.63
C GLU A 27 27.66 -3.69 -16.28
N ASP A 28 26.48 -4.03 -15.79
CA ASP A 28 25.43 -4.60 -16.64
C ASP A 28 24.69 -3.43 -17.29
N ALA A 29 24.28 -3.59 -18.56
CA ALA A 29 23.64 -2.50 -19.29
C ALA A 29 22.36 -2.04 -18.57
N GLY A 30 22.45 -1.02 -17.72
CA GLY A 30 21.34 -0.44 -16.93
C GLY A 30 21.51 -0.48 -15.42
N THR A 31 22.54 -1.13 -14.87
CA THR A 31 22.80 -1.19 -13.43
C THR A 31 24.21 -0.74 -13.09
N ALA A 32 24.38 0.13 -12.11
CA ALA A 32 25.67 0.50 -11.54
C ALA A 32 25.70 0.19 -10.04
N ARG A 33 26.80 -0.39 -9.56
CA ARG A 33 27.01 -0.75 -8.14
C ARG A 33 28.38 -0.30 -7.67
N ALA A 34 28.45 0.25 -6.47
CA ALA A 34 29.73 0.62 -5.86
C ALA A 34 29.65 0.59 -4.32
N THR A 35 30.80 0.37 -3.71
CA THR A 35 31.01 0.74 -2.30
C THR A 35 31.86 2.01 -2.27
N LEU A 36 31.36 3.07 -1.69
CA LEU A 36 32.05 4.36 -1.59
C LEU A 36 33.23 4.26 -0.61
N PRO A 37 34.19 5.21 -0.67
CA PRO A 37 35.35 5.19 0.23
C PRO A 37 35.02 5.21 1.73
N ASN A 38 33.87 5.73 2.10
CA ASN A 38 33.37 5.77 3.47
C ASN A 38 32.53 4.52 3.87
N GLY A 39 32.48 3.51 3.01
CA GLY A 39 31.81 2.24 3.26
C GLY A 39 30.32 2.16 2.85
N MET A 40 29.73 3.26 2.40
CA MET A 40 28.34 3.26 1.92
C MET A 40 28.20 2.41 0.64
N ARG A 41 27.23 1.52 0.60
CA ARG A 41 26.89 0.73 -0.58
C ARG A 41 25.88 1.50 -1.43
N VAL A 42 26.07 1.47 -2.75
CA VAL A 42 25.18 2.17 -3.69
C VAL A 42 24.81 1.23 -4.83
N VAL A 43 23.53 1.18 -5.17
CA VAL A 43 22.99 0.49 -6.35
C VAL A 43 22.08 1.42 -7.10
N ILE A 44 22.27 1.52 -8.42
CA ILE A 44 21.48 2.36 -9.31
C ILE A 44 20.98 1.50 -10.44
N ILE A 45 19.65 1.47 -10.65
CA ILE A 45 18.99 0.70 -11.70
C ILE A 45 18.21 1.67 -12.59
N ARG A 46 18.50 1.62 -13.89
CA ARG A 46 17.73 2.37 -14.87
C ARG A 46 16.40 1.67 -15.14
N ASN A 47 15.31 2.40 -14.97
CA ASN A 47 13.97 2.04 -15.40
C ASN A 47 13.31 3.26 -16.03
N SER A 48 13.01 3.19 -17.34
CA SER A 48 12.50 4.31 -18.12
C SER A 48 10.98 4.27 -18.36
N LEU A 49 10.23 3.59 -17.49
CA LEU A 49 8.77 3.51 -17.57
C LEU A 49 8.12 4.90 -17.56
N ALA A 50 8.60 5.77 -16.68
CA ALA A 50 8.16 7.16 -16.55
C ALA A 50 9.35 8.06 -16.15
N PRO A 51 9.27 9.41 -16.36
CA PRO A 51 10.33 10.34 -15.96
C PRO A 51 10.36 10.57 -14.44
N VAL A 52 10.42 9.50 -13.68
CA VAL A 52 10.46 9.48 -12.21
C VAL A 52 11.61 8.63 -11.70
N VAL A 53 11.99 8.85 -10.45
CA VAL A 53 13.03 8.10 -9.75
C VAL A 53 12.65 7.89 -8.30
N THR A 54 12.87 6.68 -7.81
CA THR A 54 12.80 6.35 -6.38
C THR A 54 14.21 6.35 -5.82
N VAL A 55 14.40 7.10 -4.74
CA VAL A 55 15.63 7.15 -3.94
C VAL A 55 15.31 6.55 -2.59
N GLN A 56 15.98 5.46 -2.21
CA GLN A 56 15.75 4.75 -0.96
C GLN A 56 17.07 4.56 -0.21
N THR A 57 17.19 5.22 0.95
CA THR A 57 18.33 5.05 1.87
C THR A 57 17.93 4.08 2.97
N ASN A 58 18.61 2.97 3.06
CA ASN A 58 18.39 1.92 4.03
C ASN A 58 19.52 1.93 5.06
N PHE A 59 19.19 2.06 6.34
CA PHE A 59 20.14 1.85 7.43
C PHE A 59 19.93 0.46 8.03
N ILE A 60 21.02 -0.28 8.23
CA ILE A 60 20.94 -1.60 8.87
C ILE A 60 20.91 -1.37 10.38
N VAL A 61 19.78 -0.87 10.86
CA VAL A 61 19.46 -0.60 12.27
C VAL A 61 17.95 -0.52 12.40
N GLY A 62 17.41 -1.10 13.45
CA GLY A 62 15.97 -1.11 13.72
C GLY A 62 15.66 -1.45 15.18
N GLY A 63 14.57 -2.17 15.40
CA GLY A 63 14.15 -2.62 16.73
C GLY A 63 15.23 -3.41 17.47
N ASP A 64 16.04 -4.19 16.73
CA ASP A 64 17.09 -5.05 17.30
C ASP A 64 18.21 -4.31 18.03
N GLU A 65 18.50 -3.07 17.61
CA GLU A 65 19.56 -2.26 18.19
C GLU A 65 19.08 -1.32 19.29
N THR A 66 17.79 -1.29 19.57
CA THR A 66 17.25 -0.44 20.64
C THR A 66 17.75 -0.88 22.02
N PRO A 67 18.08 0.05 22.92
CA PRO A 67 18.49 -0.31 24.28
C PRO A 67 17.38 -1.06 25.03
N GLU A 68 17.76 -2.00 25.89
CA GLU A 68 16.82 -2.72 26.75
C GLU A 68 15.95 -1.75 27.56
N GLY A 69 14.63 -1.94 27.52
CA GLY A 69 13.64 -1.07 28.15
C GLY A 69 13.24 0.17 27.38
N PHE A 70 13.74 0.34 26.14
CA PHE A 70 13.40 1.45 25.25
C PHE A 70 12.94 0.96 23.86
N PRO A 71 11.95 0.04 23.77
CA PRO A 71 11.39 -0.33 22.49
C PRO A 71 10.84 0.91 21.76
N GLY A 72 10.99 0.98 20.43
CA GLY A 72 10.56 2.12 19.63
C GLY A 72 11.60 3.25 19.52
N MET A 73 12.81 3.14 20.07
CA MET A 73 13.83 4.18 19.93
C MET A 73 14.28 4.37 18.48
N ALA A 74 14.37 3.28 17.69
CA ALA A 74 14.68 3.38 16.26
C ALA A 74 13.56 4.07 15.49
N HIS A 75 12.31 3.78 15.80
CA HIS A 75 11.14 4.44 15.24
C HIS A 75 11.06 5.93 15.63
N ALA A 76 11.36 6.25 16.88
CA ALA A 76 11.46 7.65 17.31
C ALA A 76 12.55 8.41 16.52
N GLU A 77 13.69 7.77 16.25
CA GLU A 77 14.76 8.38 15.44
C GLU A 77 14.35 8.53 13.98
N GLU A 78 13.56 7.59 13.44
CA GLU A 78 12.96 7.71 12.11
C GLU A 78 12.12 9.00 11.99
N HIS A 79 11.22 9.23 12.95
CA HIS A 79 10.41 10.44 13.00
C HIS A 79 11.26 11.70 13.13
N MET A 80 12.30 11.65 13.96
CA MET A 80 13.20 12.80 14.19
C MET A 80 14.00 13.18 12.94
N ALA A 81 14.26 12.28 12.01
CA ALA A 81 14.87 12.61 10.72
C ALA A 81 14.03 13.58 9.88
N PHE A 82 12.71 13.65 10.10
CA PHE A 82 11.85 14.65 9.47
C PHE A 82 11.78 15.98 10.25
N ARG A 83 12.37 16.04 11.44
CA ARG A 83 12.32 17.18 12.35
C ARG A 83 13.55 18.10 12.31
N GLY A 84 14.39 17.92 11.29
CA GLY A 84 15.55 18.75 11.03
C GLY A 84 16.85 17.95 10.94
N CYS A 85 17.67 18.37 10.00
CA CYS A 85 18.95 17.76 9.67
C CYS A 85 20.00 18.84 9.45
N THR A 86 21.27 18.46 9.37
CA THR A 86 22.38 19.42 9.17
C THR A 86 22.11 20.37 8.00
N GLY A 87 21.89 21.63 8.33
CA GLY A 87 21.64 22.70 7.35
C GLY A 87 20.20 22.77 6.81
N MET A 88 19.26 22.08 7.45
CA MET A 88 17.86 22.03 7.03
C MET A 88 16.95 21.90 8.27
N THR A 89 16.10 22.89 8.52
CA THR A 89 15.14 22.88 9.63
C THR A 89 13.95 21.94 9.32
N ALA A 90 13.16 21.59 10.35
CA ALA A 90 11.92 20.79 10.19
C ALA A 90 10.98 21.38 9.13
N ASP A 91 10.73 22.70 9.19
CA ASP A 91 9.86 23.39 8.24
C ASP A 91 10.43 23.36 6.82
N GLN A 92 11.74 23.48 6.66
CA GLN A 92 12.42 23.37 5.36
C GLN A 92 12.34 21.95 4.81
N THR A 93 12.55 20.93 5.65
CA THR A 93 12.37 19.52 5.27
C THR A 93 10.97 19.29 4.75
N ALA A 94 9.96 19.68 5.52
CA ALA A 94 8.56 19.54 5.13
C ALA A 94 8.24 20.25 3.80
N ALA A 95 8.70 21.49 3.65
CA ALA A 95 8.44 22.28 2.45
C ALA A 95 9.16 21.73 1.20
N ILE A 96 10.36 21.18 1.34
CA ILE A 96 11.11 20.54 0.25
C ILE A 96 10.36 19.31 -0.25
N TYR A 97 10.02 18.38 0.65
CA TYR A 97 9.28 17.17 0.26
C TYR A 97 7.90 17.48 -0.31
N ALA A 98 7.16 18.42 0.30
CA ALA A 98 5.87 18.85 -0.24
C ALA A 98 5.98 19.44 -1.66
N GLN A 99 7.03 20.22 -1.93
CA GLN A 99 7.23 20.83 -3.25
C GLN A 99 7.77 19.83 -4.29
N MET A 100 8.48 18.79 -3.90
CA MET A 100 8.84 17.70 -4.80
C MET A 100 7.61 16.88 -5.26
N GLY A 101 6.49 17.00 -4.55
CA GLY A 101 5.21 16.38 -4.93
C GLY A 101 5.20 14.86 -4.85
N GLY A 102 6.31 14.28 -4.39
CA GLY A 102 6.53 12.85 -4.36
C GLY A 102 5.88 12.17 -3.15
N GLU A 103 5.70 10.87 -3.29
CA GLU A 103 5.52 10.01 -2.12
C GLU A 103 6.85 9.94 -1.40
N ASN A 104 6.86 10.39 -0.17
CA ASN A 104 8.00 10.22 0.73
C ASN A 104 7.50 9.65 2.04
N ASN A 105 8.20 8.67 2.54
CA ASN A 105 7.92 8.05 3.83
C ASN A 105 9.18 7.39 4.37
N ALA A 106 9.05 6.81 5.55
CA ALA A 106 10.03 5.94 6.13
C ALA A 106 9.35 4.74 6.78
N ASP A 107 10.13 3.74 7.09
CA ASP A 107 9.67 2.51 7.72
C ASP A 107 10.78 1.96 8.62
N THR A 108 10.41 1.63 9.85
CA THR A 108 11.31 0.99 10.82
C THR A 108 10.86 -0.43 11.09
N GLN A 109 11.71 -1.38 10.75
CA GLN A 109 11.55 -2.80 11.02
C GLN A 109 12.48 -3.26 12.13
N GLN A 110 12.55 -4.55 12.41
CA GLN A 110 13.44 -5.07 13.44
C GLN A 110 14.92 -4.83 13.13
N ASN A 111 15.33 -5.01 11.88
CA ASN A 111 16.73 -5.01 11.47
C ASN A 111 17.12 -3.85 10.55
N ILE A 112 16.16 -3.06 10.06
CA ILE A 112 16.40 -1.94 9.13
C ILE A 112 15.49 -0.75 9.46
N THR A 113 15.99 0.46 9.10
CA THR A 113 15.19 1.68 8.96
C THR A 113 15.39 2.22 7.56
N GLN A 114 14.30 2.47 6.85
CA GLN A 114 14.31 2.87 5.45
C GLN A 114 13.69 4.24 5.28
N TYR A 115 14.34 5.10 4.47
CA TYR A 115 13.80 6.40 4.06
C TYR A 115 13.71 6.42 2.56
N TYR A 116 12.53 6.63 2.01
CA TYR A 116 12.32 6.61 0.57
C TYR A 116 11.53 7.80 0.06
N ALA A 117 11.84 8.19 -1.16
CA ALA A 117 11.12 9.22 -1.87
C ALA A 117 11.06 8.85 -3.36
N THR A 118 9.85 8.88 -3.93
CA THR A 118 9.65 8.79 -5.37
C THR A 118 9.35 10.19 -5.87
N VAL A 119 10.20 10.70 -6.75
CA VAL A 119 10.15 12.08 -7.24
C VAL A 119 10.30 12.14 -8.75
N PRO A 120 9.91 13.23 -9.44
CA PRO A 120 10.30 13.42 -10.84
C PRO A 120 11.83 13.33 -10.99
N SER A 121 12.33 12.69 -12.05
CA SER A 121 13.77 12.53 -12.30
C SER A 121 14.53 13.87 -12.35
N ALA A 122 13.84 14.96 -12.69
CA ALA A 122 14.39 16.31 -12.67
C ALA A 122 14.72 16.84 -11.27
N ASP A 123 14.10 16.28 -10.22
CA ASP A 123 14.27 16.68 -8.84
C ASP A 123 15.18 15.70 -8.05
N LEU A 124 15.82 14.73 -8.75
CA LEU A 124 16.74 13.75 -8.13
C LEU A 124 17.81 14.41 -7.25
N ASP A 125 18.40 15.50 -7.70
CA ASP A 125 19.48 16.18 -6.97
C ASP A 125 18.99 16.75 -5.65
N VAL A 126 17.75 17.24 -5.64
CA VAL A 126 17.12 17.75 -4.42
C VAL A 126 16.85 16.61 -3.44
N ALA A 127 16.32 15.50 -3.92
CA ALA A 127 16.05 14.33 -3.08
C ALA A 127 17.34 13.75 -2.49
N LEU A 128 18.41 13.63 -3.29
CA LEU A 128 19.72 13.18 -2.83
C LEU A 128 20.32 14.12 -1.77
N GLU A 129 20.28 15.44 -1.98
CA GLU A 129 20.83 16.40 -1.01
C GLU A 129 20.02 16.41 0.28
N ALA A 130 18.69 16.29 0.23
CA ALA A 130 17.84 16.21 1.41
C ALA A 130 18.19 14.97 2.27
N GLN A 131 18.33 13.79 1.65
CA GLN A 131 18.72 12.57 2.37
C GLN A 131 20.19 12.65 2.86
N ALA A 132 21.10 13.21 2.06
CA ALA A 132 22.48 13.41 2.47
C ALA A 132 22.62 14.38 3.66
N ALA A 133 21.77 15.40 3.75
CA ALA A 133 21.73 16.31 4.89
C ALA A 133 21.44 15.57 6.20
N CYS A 134 20.47 14.64 6.16
CA CYS A 134 20.13 13.81 7.31
C CYS A 134 21.22 12.78 7.63
N LEU A 135 21.92 12.23 6.66
CA LEU A 135 23.07 11.36 6.90
C LEU A 135 24.29 12.11 7.46
N ARG A 136 24.41 13.42 7.20
CA ARG A 136 25.45 14.28 7.84
C ARG A 136 25.14 14.55 9.30
N GLY A 137 23.88 14.53 9.72
CA GLY A 137 23.46 14.71 11.11
C GLY A 137 21.98 15.02 11.23
N ALA A 138 21.28 14.34 12.13
CA ALA A 138 19.95 14.72 12.59
C ALA A 138 20.06 15.70 13.76
N ASP A 139 19.20 16.71 13.81
CA ASP A 139 19.27 17.75 14.82
C ASP A 139 18.83 17.26 16.21
N ASN A 140 17.83 16.38 16.28
CA ASN A 140 17.32 15.71 17.49
C ASN A 140 17.23 16.66 18.70
N THR A 141 16.65 17.88 18.52
CA THR A 141 16.53 18.85 19.59
C THR A 141 15.44 18.44 20.58
N GLN A 142 15.58 18.89 21.85
CA GLN A 142 14.58 18.65 22.88
C GLN A 142 13.21 19.26 22.52
N GLU A 143 13.20 20.39 21.83
CA GLU A 143 11.97 21.06 21.39
C GLU A 143 11.23 20.23 20.36
N GLU A 144 11.92 19.73 19.33
CA GLU A 144 11.30 18.94 18.28
C GLU A 144 10.90 17.55 18.79
N TRP A 145 11.71 16.94 19.68
CA TRP A 145 11.33 15.69 20.33
C TRP A 145 10.04 15.82 21.16
N ALA A 146 9.91 16.91 21.92
CA ALA A 146 8.70 17.12 22.72
C ALA A 146 7.43 17.24 21.84
N LYS A 147 7.54 17.82 20.66
CA LYS A 147 6.44 17.90 19.67
C LYS A 147 6.15 16.54 19.04
N GLU A 148 7.19 15.85 18.56
CA GLU A 148 7.03 14.63 17.78
C GLU A 148 6.61 13.44 18.64
N ARG A 149 7.05 13.36 19.88
CA ARG A 149 6.62 12.34 20.83
C ARG A 149 5.10 12.21 20.92
N GLY A 150 4.38 13.35 20.99
CA GLY A 150 2.92 13.34 21.02
C GLY A 150 2.30 12.72 19.76
N ALA A 151 2.87 12.96 18.59
CA ALA A 151 2.41 12.38 17.33
C ALA A 151 2.65 10.86 17.27
N ILE A 152 3.82 10.40 17.71
CA ILE A 152 4.15 8.96 17.82
C ILE A 152 3.19 8.26 18.79
N GLU A 153 2.88 8.87 19.93
CA GLU A 153 1.90 8.32 20.88
C GLU A 153 0.50 8.19 20.27
N GLN A 154 0.08 9.12 19.39
CA GLN A 154 -1.19 8.99 18.66
C GLN A 154 -1.13 7.86 17.61
N GLU A 155 0.01 7.63 17.00
CA GLU A 155 0.22 6.50 16.09
C GLU A 155 0.09 5.16 16.82
N VAL A 156 0.78 4.99 17.93
CA VAL A 156 0.64 3.83 18.80
C VAL A 156 -0.83 3.61 19.20
N ALA A 157 -1.54 4.67 19.55
CA ALA A 157 -2.96 4.59 19.89
C ALA A 157 -3.84 4.15 18.70
N ARG A 158 -3.52 4.62 17.49
CA ARG A 158 -4.17 4.17 16.25
C ARG A 158 -3.99 2.65 16.07
N ASP A 159 -2.76 2.18 16.17
CA ASP A 159 -2.45 0.78 15.91
C ASP A 159 -2.99 -0.14 17.01
N LEU A 160 -2.96 0.30 18.25
CA LEU A 160 -3.66 -0.37 19.35
C LEU A 160 -5.20 -0.38 19.20
N SER A 161 -5.78 0.41 18.28
CA SER A 161 -7.20 0.29 17.91
C SER A 161 -7.46 -0.83 16.91
N ASN A 162 -6.43 -1.36 16.28
CA ASN A 162 -6.52 -2.43 15.30
C ASN A 162 -6.40 -3.81 16.00
N PRO A 163 -7.42 -4.66 15.93
CA PRO A 163 -7.37 -5.98 16.57
C PRO A 163 -6.32 -6.91 15.96
N THR A 164 -6.01 -6.76 14.65
CA THR A 164 -4.97 -7.55 13.99
C THR A 164 -3.58 -7.16 14.50
N TYR A 165 -3.33 -5.87 14.72
CA TYR A 165 -2.08 -5.40 15.34
C TYR A 165 -1.89 -6.00 16.75
N LYS A 166 -2.92 -5.94 17.58
CA LYS A 166 -2.89 -6.56 18.94
C LYS A 166 -2.58 -8.04 18.88
N PHE A 167 -3.09 -8.73 17.85
CA PHE A 167 -2.79 -10.14 17.64
C PHE A 167 -1.32 -10.36 17.31
N ILE A 168 -0.77 -9.59 16.36
CA ILE A 168 0.64 -9.70 15.92
C ILE A 168 1.57 -9.42 17.10
N ASP A 169 1.37 -8.32 17.81
CA ASP A 169 2.19 -7.96 18.99
C ASP A 169 2.19 -9.06 20.04
N ARG A 170 1.00 -9.59 20.38
CA ARG A 170 0.88 -10.71 21.34
C ARG A 170 1.55 -11.98 20.81
N MET A 171 1.38 -12.29 19.54
CA MET A 171 1.97 -13.46 18.90
C MET A 171 3.50 -13.37 18.91
N ASN A 172 4.07 -12.21 18.55
CA ASN A 172 5.52 -11.99 18.57
C ASN A 172 6.09 -12.17 19.97
N GLY A 173 5.40 -11.67 20.99
CA GLY A 173 5.78 -11.88 22.40
C GLY A 173 5.86 -13.35 22.80
N ASP A 174 5.02 -14.23 22.25
CA ASP A 174 5.02 -15.67 22.53
C ASP A 174 5.99 -16.45 21.60
N MET A 175 6.12 -16.04 20.34
CA MET A 175 7.02 -16.64 19.37
C MET A 175 8.49 -16.38 19.68
N PHE A 176 8.82 -15.17 20.13
CA PHE A 176 10.19 -14.68 20.23
C PHE A 176 10.58 -14.23 21.63
N ALA A 177 9.90 -14.75 22.68
CA ALA A 177 10.15 -14.38 24.08
C ALA A 177 11.64 -14.32 24.44
N GLY A 178 12.08 -13.21 25.03
CA GLY A 178 13.46 -12.99 25.45
C GLY A 178 14.43 -12.62 24.34
N THR A 179 13.93 -12.26 23.16
CA THR A 179 14.72 -11.72 22.04
C THR A 179 14.16 -10.34 21.66
N PRO A 180 14.92 -9.52 20.91
CA PRO A 180 14.40 -8.26 20.35
C PRO A 180 13.15 -8.47 19.48
N TYR A 181 13.02 -9.57 18.77
CA TYR A 181 11.87 -9.89 17.91
C TYR A 181 10.54 -10.02 18.67
N ALA A 182 10.58 -10.09 20.01
CA ALA A 182 9.37 -10.15 20.85
C ALA A 182 8.62 -8.81 20.96
N HIS A 183 9.21 -7.71 20.49
CA HIS A 183 8.64 -6.37 20.57
C HIS A 183 8.47 -5.78 19.19
N ASP A 184 7.34 -5.14 18.96
CA ASP A 184 7.13 -4.37 17.75
C ASP A 184 8.07 -3.14 17.72
N PRO A 185 8.70 -2.81 16.58
CA PRO A 185 9.53 -1.61 16.42
C PRO A 185 8.78 -0.30 16.69
N LEU A 186 7.45 -0.28 16.58
CA LEU A 186 6.60 0.89 16.86
C LEU A 186 6.87 1.46 18.26
N GLY A 187 7.14 0.60 19.23
CA GLY A 187 7.42 0.99 20.60
C GLY A 187 6.18 1.21 21.47
N THR A 188 6.39 1.74 22.67
CA THR A 188 5.34 1.93 23.67
C THR A 188 5.37 3.34 24.27
N LYS A 189 4.21 3.80 24.74
CA LYS A 189 4.14 5.09 25.46
C LYS A 189 5.11 5.13 26.64
N GLU A 190 5.22 4.06 27.43
CA GLU A 190 6.09 3.98 28.59
C GLU A 190 7.56 4.13 28.24
N SER A 191 7.96 3.67 27.06
CA SER A 191 9.32 3.85 26.54
C SER A 191 9.54 5.30 26.07
N PHE A 192 8.58 5.89 25.36
CA PHE A 192 8.69 7.26 24.86
C PHE A 192 8.69 8.30 25.99
N ASP A 193 7.93 8.07 27.07
CA ASP A 193 7.96 8.93 28.27
C ASP A 193 9.34 8.99 28.93
N LYS A 194 10.18 7.96 28.74
CA LYS A 194 11.55 7.87 29.29
C LYS A 194 12.63 8.31 28.29
N THR A 195 12.31 8.29 27.00
CA THR A 195 13.26 8.61 25.94
C THR A 195 13.54 10.12 25.93
N THR A 196 14.82 10.50 25.89
CA THR A 196 15.25 11.89 25.81
C THR A 196 15.91 12.18 24.47
N SER A 197 16.01 13.46 24.12
CA SER A 197 16.68 13.89 22.89
C SER A 197 18.17 13.50 22.88
N GLU A 198 18.83 13.50 24.04
CA GLU A 198 20.22 13.07 24.16
C GLU A 198 20.39 11.59 23.85
N MET A 199 19.43 10.74 24.28
CA MET A 199 19.43 9.31 23.96
C MET A 199 19.25 9.07 22.46
N LEU A 200 18.36 9.82 21.81
CA LEU A 200 18.17 9.78 20.35
C LEU A 200 19.44 10.21 19.62
N GLN A 201 20.08 11.31 20.04
CA GLN A 201 21.36 11.75 19.48
C GLN A 201 22.46 10.70 19.63
N GLU A 202 22.55 10.00 20.77
CA GLU A 202 23.51 8.92 20.98
C GLU A 202 23.22 7.72 20.09
N PHE A 203 21.93 7.35 19.94
CA PHE A 203 21.48 6.28 19.07
C PHE A 203 21.79 6.58 17.61
N TYR A 204 21.45 7.79 17.16
CA TYR A 204 21.79 8.26 15.82
C TYR A 204 23.29 8.19 15.54
N LYS A 205 24.11 8.84 16.39
CA LYS A 205 25.58 8.86 16.26
C LYS A 205 26.20 7.45 16.24
N LYS A 206 25.55 6.48 16.82
CA LYS A 206 26.05 5.11 16.93
C LYS A 206 25.75 4.29 15.67
N TRP A 207 24.60 4.50 15.03
CA TRP A 207 24.08 3.61 14.01
C TRP A 207 23.91 4.25 12.63
N TYR A 208 23.62 5.55 12.56
CA TYR A 208 23.36 6.26 11.30
C TYR A 208 24.66 6.80 10.71
N THR A 209 25.36 5.92 10.01
CA THR A 209 26.69 6.22 9.42
C THR A 209 26.77 5.60 8.03
N PRO A 210 27.54 6.18 7.10
CA PRO A 210 27.69 5.63 5.74
C PRO A 210 28.03 4.15 5.68
N ALA A 211 28.91 3.64 6.57
CA ALA A 211 29.27 2.23 6.62
C ALA A 211 28.10 1.29 6.97
N ASN A 212 27.01 1.82 7.53
CA ASN A 212 25.77 1.12 7.86
C ASN A 212 24.63 1.40 6.88
N ALA A 213 24.89 2.11 5.78
CA ALA A 213 23.89 2.59 4.86
C ALA A 213 24.00 1.93 3.48
N ILE A 214 22.84 1.69 2.86
CA ILE A 214 22.70 1.23 1.48
C ILE A 214 21.76 2.19 0.76
N LEU A 215 22.25 2.80 -0.33
CA LEU A 215 21.45 3.67 -1.18
C LEU A 215 21.03 2.91 -2.43
N VAL A 216 19.74 2.78 -2.63
CA VAL A 216 19.13 2.19 -3.83
C VAL A 216 18.42 3.28 -4.61
N ILE A 217 18.70 3.36 -5.92
CA ILE A 217 18.09 4.32 -6.84
C ILE A 217 17.54 3.54 -8.03
N VAL A 218 16.25 3.72 -8.29
CA VAL A 218 15.58 3.10 -9.44
C VAL A 218 14.77 4.16 -10.18
N GLY A 219 14.94 4.25 -11.49
CA GLY A 219 14.14 5.16 -12.31
C GLY A 219 14.80 5.63 -13.60
N ASP A 220 14.25 6.69 -14.17
CA ASP A 220 14.77 7.28 -15.41
C ASP A 220 16.00 8.15 -15.12
N VAL A 221 17.13 7.47 -14.97
CA VAL A 221 18.43 8.06 -14.65
C VAL A 221 19.54 7.44 -15.49
N ASP A 222 20.64 8.17 -15.69
CA ASP A 222 21.90 7.62 -16.18
C ASP A 222 22.71 7.05 -15.00
N PRO A 223 22.93 5.72 -14.93
CA PRO A 223 23.57 5.12 -13.76
C PRO A 223 25.01 5.61 -13.52
N ALA A 224 25.79 5.85 -14.56
CA ALA A 224 27.18 6.27 -14.44
C ALA A 224 27.30 7.74 -13.97
N ALA A 225 26.51 8.63 -14.57
CA ALA A 225 26.46 10.04 -14.17
C ALA A 225 25.92 10.19 -12.74
N THR A 226 24.91 9.42 -12.37
CA THR A 226 24.31 9.43 -11.02
C THR A 226 25.30 8.88 -9.99
N MET A 227 26.05 7.80 -10.31
CA MET A 227 27.09 7.26 -9.43
C MET A 227 28.21 8.28 -9.17
N ALA A 228 28.65 8.99 -10.21
CA ALA A 228 29.66 10.03 -10.05
C ALA A 228 29.20 11.14 -9.09
N LYS A 229 27.97 11.58 -9.22
CA LYS A 229 27.33 12.59 -8.36
C LYS A 229 27.23 12.11 -6.92
N ILE A 230 26.74 10.89 -6.70
CA ILE A 230 26.63 10.31 -5.36
C ILE A 230 28.02 10.17 -4.72
N THR A 231 29.02 9.75 -5.47
CA THR A 231 30.40 9.67 -4.97
C THR A 231 30.91 11.03 -4.49
N GLU A 232 30.55 12.12 -5.20
CA GLU A 232 30.93 13.46 -4.79
C GLU A 232 30.17 13.94 -3.54
N MET A 233 28.85 13.69 -3.46
CA MET A 233 27.97 14.16 -2.38
C MET A 233 28.16 13.36 -1.11
N TYR A 234 28.05 12.03 -1.22
CA TYR A 234 28.02 11.12 -0.06
C TYR A 234 29.43 10.61 0.31
N GLY A 235 30.34 10.43 -0.63
CA GLY A 235 31.65 9.83 -0.38
C GLY A 235 32.55 10.65 0.58
N LYS A 236 32.23 11.92 0.83
CA LYS A 236 32.93 12.81 1.77
C LYS A 236 32.35 12.81 3.17
N ILE A 237 31.16 12.22 3.36
CA ILE A 237 30.51 12.13 4.67
C ILE A 237 31.36 11.22 5.57
N PRO A 238 31.73 11.70 6.77
CA PRO A 238 32.54 10.88 7.70
C PRO A 238 31.81 9.59 8.08
N SER A 239 32.57 8.52 8.23
CA SER A 239 32.09 7.23 8.70
C SER A 239 32.90 6.80 9.92
N HIS A 240 32.32 5.90 10.71
CA HIS A 240 33.01 5.31 11.87
C HIS A 240 32.73 3.80 11.91
N GLU A 241 33.50 3.10 12.73
CA GLU A 241 33.35 1.67 12.95
C GLU A 241 32.04 1.38 13.72
N LEU A 242 31.29 0.40 13.24
CA LEU A 242 30.04 0.00 13.88
C LEU A 242 30.29 -0.80 15.16
N PRO A 243 29.45 -0.62 16.18
CA PRO A 243 29.52 -1.48 17.36
C PRO A 243 29.14 -2.92 17.00
N LYS A 244 29.68 -3.85 17.77
CA LYS A 244 29.33 -5.27 17.62
C LYS A 244 27.87 -5.48 18.04
N ARG A 245 27.07 -6.08 17.17
CA ARG A 245 25.70 -6.47 17.47
C ARG A 245 25.68 -7.68 18.40
N PRO A 246 24.79 -7.70 19.39
CA PRO A 246 24.54 -8.90 20.19
C PRO A 246 24.02 -10.04 19.28
N ALA A 247 24.47 -11.26 19.56
CA ALA A 247 23.91 -12.42 18.86
C ALA A 247 22.51 -12.71 19.42
N ILE A 248 21.52 -12.79 18.53
CA ILE A 248 20.15 -13.20 18.90
C ILE A 248 20.13 -14.72 19.12
N GLN A 249 19.56 -15.16 20.23
CA GLN A 249 19.40 -16.57 20.55
C GLN A 249 17.90 -16.87 20.72
N LEU A 250 17.34 -17.62 19.80
CA LEU A 250 15.94 -18.00 19.84
C LEU A 250 15.71 -19.00 20.99
N THR A 251 14.71 -18.68 21.83
CA THR A 251 14.21 -19.59 22.84
C THR A 251 13.11 -20.49 22.26
N PRO A 252 12.70 -21.59 22.89
CA PRO A 252 11.53 -22.35 22.47
C PRO A 252 10.27 -21.48 22.39
N VAL A 253 9.42 -21.75 21.39
CA VAL A 253 8.14 -21.06 21.26
C VAL A 253 7.30 -21.30 22.51
N LYS A 254 6.74 -20.26 23.08
CA LYS A 254 5.74 -20.38 24.13
C LYS A 254 4.39 -20.70 23.47
N THR A 255 4.12 -22.00 23.37
CA THR A 255 2.85 -22.47 22.80
C THR A 255 1.69 -22.02 23.67
N GLU A 256 0.85 -21.16 23.12
CA GLU A 256 -0.32 -20.60 23.80
C GLU A 256 -1.52 -20.60 22.86
N SER A 257 -2.71 -20.56 23.42
CA SER A 257 -3.95 -20.30 22.71
C SER A 257 -4.68 -19.17 23.42
N PHE A 258 -4.94 -18.09 22.71
CA PHE A 258 -5.59 -16.91 23.28
C PHE A 258 -6.72 -16.38 22.40
N THR A 259 -7.61 -15.59 23.00
CA THR A 259 -8.70 -14.92 22.31
C THR A 259 -8.62 -13.43 22.56
N LEU A 260 -8.78 -12.64 21.51
CA LEU A 260 -8.91 -11.19 21.57
C LEU A 260 -10.28 -10.79 21.04
N ASP A 261 -10.86 -9.80 21.67
CA ASP A 261 -12.08 -9.15 21.18
C ASP A 261 -11.74 -8.24 20.00
N SER A 262 -12.63 -8.17 19.01
CA SER A 262 -12.42 -7.37 17.79
C SER A 262 -13.69 -6.63 17.37
N ASN A 263 -13.52 -5.59 16.57
CA ASN A 263 -14.59 -4.87 15.88
C ASN A 263 -14.88 -5.44 14.48
N LEU A 264 -14.18 -6.51 14.08
CA LEU A 264 -14.37 -7.16 12.80
C LEU A 264 -15.78 -7.75 12.65
N PRO A 265 -16.34 -7.76 11.44
CA PRO A 265 -17.68 -8.32 11.19
C PRO A 265 -17.73 -9.86 11.17
N TYR A 266 -16.59 -10.52 11.36
CA TYR A 266 -16.42 -11.97 11.31
C TYR A 266 -15.41 -12.44 12.35
N THR A 267 -15.42 -13.72 12.62
CA THR A 267 -14.43 -14.36 13.51
C THR A 267 -13.21 -14.78 12.70
N LEU A 268 -12.00 -14.49 13.19
CA LEU A 268 -10.76 -15.01 12.63
C LEU A 268 -10.14 -16.04 13.57
N GLY A 269 -9.77 -17.18 13.02
CA GLY A 269 -8.93 -18.16 13.68
C GLY A 269 -7.54 -18.21 13.06
N PHE A 270 -6.51 -18.21 13.90
CA PHE A 270 -5.10 -18.18 13.47
C PHE A 270 -4.34 -19.39 14.03
N ILE A 271 -3.41 -19.89 13.22
CA ILE A 271 -2.30 -20.73 13.68
C ILE A 271 -1.02 -20.13 13.10
N ALA A 272 -0.17 -19.59 13.96
CA ALA A 272 1.12 -19.08 13.56
C ALA A 272 2.23 -20.08 13.89
N TYR A 273 3.19 -20.25 12.99
CA TYR A 273 4.35 -21.12 13.14
C TYR A 273 5.63 -20.31 13.02
N ARG A 274 6.60 -20.57 13.89
CA ARG A 274 7.93 -20.03 13.70
C ARG A 274 8.68 -20.85 12.64
N LEU A 275 9.07 -20.18 11.55
CA LEU A 275 9.69 -20.76 10.37
C LEU A 275 11.16 -20.31 10.22
N PRO A 276 11.94 -20.89 9.31
CA PRO A 276 13.29 -20.43 8.98
C PRO A 276 13.31 -18.97 8.58
N GLY A 277 14.31 -18.22 9.07
CA GLY A 277 14.56 -16.84 8.67
C GLY A 277 15.40 -16.73 7.39
N THR A 278 15.60 -15.48 6.96
CA THR A 278 16.25 -15.16 5.68
C THR A 278 17.70 -15.65 5.56
N ASP A 279 18.41 -15.84 6.69
CA ASP A 279 19.77 -16.42 6.75
C ASP A 279 19.79 -17.95 6.66
N SER A 280 18.62 -18.59 6.75
CA SER A 280 18.52 -20.05 6.73
C SER A 280 18.61 -20.61 5.31
N PRO A 281 19.34 -21.69 5.07
CA PRO A 281 19.30 -22.40 3.79
C PRO A 281 17.93 -22.99 3.45
N ASP A 282 17.03 -23.08 4.41
CA ASP A 282 15.66 -23.57 4.25
C ASP A 282 14.66 -22.47 3.90
N TYR A 283 15.07 -21.20 3.87
CA TYR A 283 14.18 -20.07 3.65
C TYR A 283 13.44 -20.15 2.30
N ALA A 284 14.14 -20.39 1.21
CA ALA A 284 13.51 -20.54 -0.11
C ALA A 284 12.49 -21.71 -0.16
N ALA A 285 12.78 -22.83 0.54
CA ALA A 285 11.81 -23.92 0.63
C ALA A 285 10.61 -23.58 1.51
N THR A 286 10.78 -22.67 2.45
CA THR A 286 9.70 -22.13 3.29
C THR A 286 8.78 -21.21 2.48
N GLN A 287 9.32 -20.35 1.62
CA GLN A 287 8.54 -19.51 0.72
C GLN A 287 7.68 -20.37 -0.22
N ILE A 288 8.29 -21.37 -0.90
CA ILE A 288 7.54 -22.30 -1.75
C ILE A 288 6.48 -23.08 -0.95
N LEU A 289 6.74 -23.47 0.30
CA LEU A 289 5.74 -24.10 1.15
C LEU A 289 4.56 -23.16 1.41
N SER A 290 4.84 -21.90 1.71
CA SER A 290 3.79 -20.89 1.92
C SER A 290 2.89 -20.75 0.70
N ASP A 291 3.46 -20.66 -0.50
CA ASP A 291 2.72 -20.55 -1.76
C ASP A 291 1.88 -21.79 -2.04
N VAL A 292 2.44 -22.97 -1.79
CA VAL A 292 1.68 -24.22 -1.90
C VAL A 292 0.47 -24.22 -0.98
N LEU A 293 0.63 -23.78 0.27
CA LEU A 293 -0.46 -23.77 1.25
C LEU A 293 -1.52 -22.69 0.96
N SER A 294 -1.14 -21.58 0.34
CA SER A 294 -2.05 -20.51 -0.07
C SER A 294 -2.72 -20.76 -1.41
N SER A 295 -2.25 -21.75 -2.19
CA SER A 295 -2.82 -22.06 -3.50
C SER A 295 -4.32 -22.34 -3.43
N GLN A 296 -5.09 -21.77 -4.36
CA GLN A 296 -6.52 -22.06 -4.52
C GLN A 296 -6.81 -23.54 -4.85
N ARG A 297 -5.79 -24.31 -5.25
CA ARG A 297 -5.87 -25.76 -5.47
C ARG A 297 -5.53 -26.59 -4.23
N ALA A 298 -5.03 -25.94 -3.16
CA ALA A 298 -4.70 -26.61 -1.90
C ALA A 298 -5.95 -26.95 -1.09
N ASP A 299 -5.80 -27.93 -0.19
CA ASP A 299 -6.88 -28.39 0.67
C ASP A 299 -7.34 -27.28 1.63
N LEU A 300 -6.45 -26.35 2.01
CA LEU A 300 -6.80 -25.23 2.87
C LEU A 300 -7.87 -24.33 2.22
N TYR A 301 -7.64 -23.90 0.99
CA TYR A 301 -8.65 -23.15 0.26
C TYR A 301 -9.93 -23.96 0.03
N GLY A 302 -9.83 -25.29 -0.05
CA GLY A 302 -10.96 -26.20 -0.17
C GLY A 302 -12.05 -26.02 0.91
N MET A 303 -11.72 -25.44 2.06
CA MET A 303 -12.71 -25.10 3.11
C MET A 303 -13.72 -24.05 2.63
N VAL A 304 -13.33 -23.13 1.76
CA VAL A 304 -14.19 -22.04 1.24
C VAL A 304 -15.30 -22.57 0.34
N PRO A 305 -15.01 -23.28 -0.77
CA PRO A 305 -16.05 -23.86 -1.62
C PRO A 305 -16.86 -24.97 -0.94
N ALA A 306 -16.36 -25.54 0.16
CA ALA A 306 -17.13 -26.47 0.98
C ALA A 306 -18.10 -25.78 1.95
N GLY A 307 -18.13 -24.43 2.00
CA GLY A 307 -18.99 -23.66 2.91
C GLY A 307 -18.57 -23.73 4.39
N LYS A 308 -17.34 -24.12 4.66
CA LYS A 308 -16.79 -24.27 6.03
C LYS A 308 -16.06 -23.02 6.52
N ALA A 309 -15.68 -22.15 5.60
CA ALA A 309 -15.03 -20.86 5.86
C ALA A 309 -15.52 -19.81 4.89
N LEU A 310 -15.45 -18.53 5.29
CA LEU A 310 -15.66 -17.38 4.42
C LEU A 310 -14.42 -17.15 3.54
N ALA A 311 -13.25 -17.30 4.15
CA ALA A 311 -11.94 -17.23 3.48
C ALA A 311 -10.91 -18.07 4.25
N THR A 312 -9.85 -18.47 3.56
CA THR A 312 -8.67 -19.09 4.16
C THR A 312 -7.43 -18.57 3.46
N GLU A 313 -6.36 -18.43 4.22
CA GLU A 313 -5.07 -17.98 3.71
C GLU A 313 -3.94 -18.68 4.49
N PHE A 314 -2.80 -18.85 3.84
CA PHE A 314 -1.54 -19.11 4.50
C PHE A 314 -0.51 -18.11 3.94
N GLY A 315 0.18 -17.40 4.82
CA GLY A 315 1.14 -16.38 4.42
C GLY A 315 2.37 -16.39 5.32
N MET A 316 3.41 -15.70 4.87
CA MET A 316 4.57 -15.38 5.69
C MET A 316 4.49 -13.94 6.18
N ALA A 317 4.96 -13.71 7.38
CA ALA A 317 5.15 -12.40 7.99
C ALA A 317 6.40 -12.41 8.87
N GLU A 318 6.83 -11.24 9.33
CA GLU A 318 7.96 -11.14 10.27
C GLU A 318 9.19 -11.91 9.76
N GLU A 319 9.65 -11.55 8.57
CA GLU A 319 10.78 -12.23 7.90
C GLU A 319 12.12 -11.69 8.40
N TYR A 320 12.55 -12.17 9.57
CA TYR A 320 13.81 -11.79 10.21
C TYR A 320 14.98 -12.70 9.79
N PRO A 321 16.23 -12.26 9.96
CA PRO A 321 17.40 -13.09 9.63
C PRO A 321 17.39 -14.48 10.28
N MET A 322 17.02 -14.57 11.58
CA MET A 322 17.09 -15.83 12.33
C MET A 322 15.82 -16.68 12.25
N ALA A 323 14.67 -16.05 12.01
CA ALA A 323 13.38 -16.74 11.94
C ALA A 323 12.34 -15.88 11.21
N SER A 324 11.36 -16.52 10.63
CA SER A 324 10.13 -15.88 10.12
C SER A 324 8.89 -16.47 10.81
N VAL A 325 7.73 -15.88 10.56
CA VAL A 325 6.44 -16.39 10.99
C VAL A 325 5.61 -16.75 9.78
N GLY A 326 5.16 -18.01 9.71
CA GLY A 326 4.12 -18.43 8.78
C GLY A 326 2.81 -18.57 9.54
N PHE A 327 1.71 -18.02 9.00
CA PHE A 327 0.42 -18.10 9.66
C PHE A 327 -0.67 -18.59 8.71
N GLY A 328 -1.44 -19.57 9.20
CA GLY A 328 -2.71 -19.96 8.61
C GLY A 328 -3.84 -19.16 9.24
N VAL A 329 -4.75 -18.67 8.38
CA VAL A 329 -5.95 -17.91 8.80
C VAL A 329 -7.19 -18.60 8.26
N VAL A 330 -8.22 -18.68 9.10
CA VAL A 330 -9.57 -19.05 8.70
C VAL A 330 -10.55 -17.96 9.12
N ALA A 331 -11.23 -17.35 8.16
CA ALA A 331 -12.32 -16.43 8.42
C ALA A 331 -13.65 -17.19 8.48
N LEU A 332 -14.42 -16.95 9.53
CA LEU A 332 -15.65 -17.66 9.83
C LEU A 332 -16.78 -16.65 10.09
N PRO A 333 -18.05 -17.03 9.90
CA PRO A 333 -19.16 -16.19 10.34
C PRO A 333 -19.02 -15.75 11.80
N ALA A 334 -19.51 -14.57 12.14
CA ALA A 334 -19.35 -13.96 13.46
C ALA A 334 -19.79 -14.86 14.63
N ALA A 335 -20.80 -15.70 14.42
CA ALA A 335 -21.35 -16.62 15.43
C ALA A 335 -20.75 -18.04 15.37
N ALA A 336 -19.79 -18.30 14.46
CA ALA A 336 -19.25 -19.64 14.26
C ALA A 336 -18.30 -20.05 15.39
N ASP A 337 -18.14 -21.36 15.55
CA ASP A 337 -17.17 -21.95 16.48
C ASP A 337 -15.74 -21.86 15.89
N ALA A 338 -14.98 -20.88 16.34
CA ALA A 338 -13.60 -20.69 15.93
C ALA A 338 -12.71 -21.93 16.19
N ALA A 339 -12.94 -22.64 17.29
CA ALA A 339 -12.15 -23.81 17.65
C ALA A 339 -12.32 -24.95 16.63
N ALA A 340 -13.53 -25.12 16.08
CA ALA A 340 -13.79 -26.11 15.04
C ALA A 340 -13.04 -25.74 13.73
N GLY A 341 -13.10 -24.48 13.29
CA GLY A 341 -12.38 -23.99 12.11
C GLY A 341 -10.86 -24.13 12.24
N ILE A 342 -10.31 -23.72 13.39
CA ILE A 342 -8.88 -23.86 13.68
C ILE A 342 -8.47 -25.34 13.71
N THR A 343 -9.30 -26.23 14.28
CA THR A 343 -9.02 -27.67 14.33
C THR A 343 -8.97 -28.26 12.94
N GLU A 344 -9.89 -27.89 12.05
CA GLU A 344 -9.91 -28.36 10.67
C GLU A 344 -8.69 -27.84 9.90
N MET A 345 -8.38 -26.53 9.99
CA MET A 345 -7.18 -25.96 9.40
C MET A 345 -5.91 -26.67 9.89
N ARG A 346 -5.78 -26.89 11.20
CA ARG A 346 -4.66 -27.63 11.78
C ARG A 346 -4.55 -29.04 11.20
N GLY A 347 -5.66 -29.76 11.09
CA GLY A 347 -5.68 -31.12 10.52
C GLY A 347 -5.19 -31.14 9.07
N ILE A 348 -5.50 -30.13 8.26
CA ILE A 348 -5.00 -29.98 6.89
C ILE A 348 -3.49 -29.74 6.89
N LEU A 349 -2.99 -28.80 7.68
CA LEU A 349 -1.56 -28.48 7.77
C LEU A 349 -0.74 -29.69 8.29
N GLU A 350 -1.21 -30.37 9.30
CA GLU A 350 -0.59 -31.61 9.80
C GLU A 350 -0.63 -32.75 8.78
N ALA A 351 -1.67 -32.82 7.96
CA ALA A 351 -1.73 -33.81 6.88
C ALA A 351 -0.65 -33.56 5.82
N TYR A 352 -0.41 -32.31 5.44
CA TYR A 352 0.70 -31.94 4.55
C TYR A 352 2.07 -32.24 5.19
N ALA A 353 2.26 -31.90 6.46
CA ALA A 353 3.47 -32.24 7.20
C ALA A 353 3.76 -33.76 7.27
N ALA A 354 2.71 -34.60 7.37
CA ALA A 354 2.84 -36.03 7.49
C ALA A 354 2.95 -36.77 6.16
N LYS A 355 2.20 -36.34 5.13
CA LYS A 355 2.05 -37.02 3.84
C LYS A 355 2.87 -36.41 2.72
N GLY A 356 3.32 -35.15 2.93
CA GLY A 356 3.92 -34.31 1.90
C GLY A 356 2.88 -33.51 1.11
N VAL A 357 3.38 -32.49 0.41
CA VAL A 357 2.62 -31.63 -0.48
C VAL A 357 2.60 -32.19 -1.91
N PRO A 358 1.58 -31.89 -2.72
CA PRO A 358 1.56 -32.30 -4.13
C PRO A 358 2.69 -31.65 -4.94
N GLU A 359 3.42 -32.46 -5.72
CA GLU A 359 4.54 -32.00 -6.56
C GLU A 359 4.09 -30.91 -7.55
N GLU A 360 2.91 -31.08 -8.15
CA GLU A 360 2.36 -30.10 -9.10
C GLU A 360 2.11 -28.71 -8.50
N LEU A 361 1.85 -28.60 -7.19
CA LEU A 361 1.70 -27.32 -6.51
C LEU A 361 3.07 -26.68 -6.24
N VAL A 362 4.10 -27.49 -5.93
CA VAL A 362 5.48 -27.02 -5.81
C VAL A 362 5.96 -26.44 -7.14
N ASP A 363 5.71 -27.15 -8.24
CA ASP A 363 6.08 -26.67 -9.57
C ASP A 363 5.31 -25.40 -9.98
N ALA A 364 4.04 -25.28 -9.61
CA ALA A 364 3.24 -24.08 -9.83
C ALA A 364 3.79 -22.89 -9.03
N ALA A 365 4.04 -23.06 -7.73
CA ALA A 365 4.64 -22.05 -6.88
C ALA A 365 5.96 -21.51 -7.44
N LYS A 366 6.86 -22.43 -7.82
CA LYS A 366 8.14 -22.03 -8.43
C LYS A 366 7.98 -21.23 -9.73
N ARG A 367 7.01 -21.60 -10.59
CA ARG A 367 6.75 -20.82 -11.81
C ARG A 367 6.21 -19.43 -11.48
N SER A 368 5.30 -19.34 -10.49
CA SER A 368 4.72 -18.09 -10.03
C SER A 368 5.80 -17.13 -9.51
N GLU A 369 6.69 -17.61 -8.65
CA GLU A 369 7.79 -16.82 -8.09
C GLU A 369 8.76 -16.29 -9.16
N VAL A 370 9.12 -17.15 -10.13
CA VAL A 370 9.97 -16.73 -11.24
C VAL A 370 9.30 -15.66 -12.11
N ALA A 371 7.98 -15.78 -12.35
CA ALA A 371 7.23 -14.78 -13.12
C ALA A 371 7.04 -13.48 -12.31
N ALA A 372 6.81 -13.57 -11.00
CA ALA A 372 6.67 -12.43 -10.12
C ALA A 372 7.90 -11.51 -10.15
N ALA A 373 9.11 -12.08 -10.24
CA ALA A 373 10.34 -11.31 -10.38
C ALA A 373 10.36 -10.44 -11.67
N GLU A 374 9.75 -10.89 -12.76
CA GLU A 374 9.61 -10.07 -13.97
C GLU A 374 8.50 -9.01 -13.81
N PHE A 375 7.39 -9.33 -13.12
CA PHE A 375 6.31 -8.39 -12.87
C PHE A 375 6.74 -7.20 -12.00
N GLN A 376 7.69 -7.39 -11.08
CA GLN A 376 8.24 -6.31 -10.25
C GLN A 376 8.92 -5.20 -11.07
N ARG A 377 9.40 -5.49 -12.27
CA ARG A 377 10.04 -4.49 -13.16
C ARG A 377 9.04 -3.47 -13.70
N ASN A 378 7.75 -3.75 -13.62
CA ASN A 378 6.67 -2.88 -14.09
C ASN A 378 6.33 -1.73 -13.13
N SER A 379 7.07 -1.60 -12.03
CA SER A 379 6.91 -0.53 -11.05
C SER A 379 8.27 0.01 -10.61
N ILE A 380 8.48 1.32 -10.74
CA ILE A 380 9.73 1.97 -10.30
C ILE A 380 9.87 1.89 -8.77
N PRO A 381 8.86 2.29 -7.96
CA PRO A 381 8.95 2.14 -6.50
C PRO A 381 9.00 0.67 -6.06
N GLY A 382 8.22 -0.21 -6.72
CA GLY A 382 8.22 -1.65 -6.42
C GLY A 382 9.59 -2.28 -6.62
N LEU A 383 10.25 -1.98 -7.73
CA LEU A 383 11.60 -2.47 -8.02
C LEU A 383 12.63 -1.92 -7.01
N ALA A 384 12.50 -0.65 -6.58
CA ALA A 384 13.36 -0.08 -5.55
C ALA A 384 13.20 -0.81 -4.21
N ASN A 385 11.98 -1.14 -3.84
CA ASN A 385 11.69 -1.88 -2.62
C ASN A 385 12.26 -3.30 -2.66
N VAL A 386 12.08 -4.03 -3.77
CA VAL A 386 12.66 -5.38 -3.96
C VAL A 386 14.18 -5.37 -3.80
N TRP A 387 14.87 -4.40 -4.41
CA TRP A 387 16.32 -4.26 -4.25
C TRP A 387 16.71 -3.87 -2.82
N SER A 388 15.97 -3.00 -2.19
CA SER A 388 16.22 -2.57 -0.80
C SER A 388 16.05 -3.74 0.17
N SER A 389 14.98 -4.52 0.04
CA SER A 389 14.74 -5.71 0.87
C SER A 389 15.85 -6.74 0.70
N ALA A 390 16.17 -7.09 -0.53
CA ALA A 390 17.25 -8.05 -0.80
C ALA A 390 18.59 -7.61 -0.21
N LEU A 391 18.97 -6.33 -0.38
CA LEU A 391 20.28 -5.83 0.04
C LEU A 391 20.35 -5.52 1.54
N ALA A 392 19.33 -4.94 2.12
CA ALA A 392 19.35 -4.40 3.48
C ALA A 392 18.71 -5.34 4.52
N ALA A 393 17.55 -5.91 4.22
CA ALA A 393 16.87 -6.81 5.15
C ALA A 393 17.43 -8.24 5.09
N GLU A 394 17.76 -8.73 3.90
CA GLU A 394 18.14 -10.11 3.68
C GLU A 394 19.66 -10.30 3.47
N GLY A 395 20.44 -9.22 3.33
CA GLY A 395 21.89 -9.28 3.19
C GLY A 395 22.38 -9.87 1.87
N ARG A 396 21.52 -9.93 0.83
CA ARG A 396 21.85 -10.40 -0.52
C ARG A 396 22.71 -9.37 -1.26
N THR A 397 23.25 -9.76 -2.40
CA THR A 397 23.91 -8.84 -3.33
C THR A 397 22.99 -8.42 -4.48
N SER A 398 21.92 -9.17 -4.72
CA SER A 398 20.91 -8.94 -5.76
C SER A 398 19.63 -9.75 -5.44
N PRO A 399 18.44 -9.28 -5.81
CA PRO A 399 17.21 -10.10 -5.75
C PRO A 399 17.28 -11.40 -6.56
N ASP A 400 18.13 -11.44 -7.59
CA ASP A 400 18.31 -12.65 -8.40
C ASP A 400 18.84 -13.85 -7.59
N GLU A 401 19.51 -13.62 -6.45
CA GLU A 401 19.98 -14.71 -5.59
C GLU A 401 18.81 -15.51 -5.02
N ASP A 402 17.73 -14.85 -4.64
CA ASP A 402 16.53 -15.51 -4.11
C ASP A 402 15.79 -16.24 -5.22
N VAL A 403 15.63 -15.64 -6.40
CA VAL A 403 15.07 -16.31 -7.58
C VAL A 403 15.84 -17.59 -7.93
N GLU A 404 17.18 -17.54 -7.90
CA GLU A 404 18.01 -18.72 -8.15
C GLU A 404 17.95 -19.75 -7.01
N ALA A 405 17.72 -19.34 -5.78
CA ALA A 405 17.48 -20.24 -4.66
C ALA A 405 16.13 -20.95 -4.81
N LEU A 406 15.06 -20.20 -5.12
CA LEU A 406 13.71 -20.73 -5.36
C LEU A 406 13.68 -21.76 -6.51
N LYS A 407 14.37 -21.50 -7.61
CA LYS A 407 14.50 -22.44 -8.74
C LYS A 407 15.11 -23.78 -8.32
N LYS A 408 16.00 -23.81 -7.34
CA LYS A 408 16.69 -25.03 -6.86
C LYS A 408 15.89 -25.83 -5.85
N VAL A 409 14.84 -25.25 -5.25
CA VAL A 409 13.98 -25.94 -4.26
C VAL A 409 13.42 -27.22 -4.88
N THR A 410 13.49 -28.31 -4.12
CA THR A 410 12.94 -29.61 -4.50
C THR A 410 11.70 -29.96 -3.67
N LEU A 411 10.86 -30.87 -4.17
CA LEU A 411 9.74 -31.41 -3.39
C LEU A 411 10.21 -31.99 -2.04
N ALA A 412 11.39 -32.59 -2.00
CA ALA A 412 11.96 -33.15 -0.76
C ALA A 412 12.30 -32.06 0.25
N ASP A 413 12.77 -30.91 -0.19
CA ASP A 413 13.05 -29.75 0.70
C ASP A 413 11.76 -29.18 1.27
N VAL A 414 10.73 -28.96 0.44
CA VAL A 414 9.42 -28.47 0.89
C VAL A 414 8.81 -29.43 1.91
N ASN A 415 8.82 -30.74 1.63
CA ASN A 415 8.29 -31.75 2.54
C ASN A 415 9.08 -31.84 3.85
N ARG A 416 10.39 -31.64 3.81
CA ARG A 416 11.22 -31.62 5.01
C ARG A 416 10.91 -30.41 5.89
N VAL A 417 10.78 -29.23 5.29
CA VAL A 417 10.40 -27.98 5.97
C VAL A 417 9.00 -28.12 6.58
N ALA A 418 8.01 -28.57 5.83
CA ALA A 418 6.66 -28.81 6.32
C ALA A 418 6.67 -29.73 7.55
N LYS A 419 7.35 -30.87 7.48
CA LYS A 419 7.44 -31.83 8.56
C LYS A 419 8.16 -31.29 9.80
N GLN A 420 9.19 -30.48 9.60
CA GLN A 420 10.02 -29.97 10.70
C GLN A 420 9.34 -28.82 11.44
N TYR A 421 8.67 -27.92 10.74
CA TYR A 421 8.24 -26.65 11.31
C TYR A 421 6.72 -26.53 11.52
N LEU A 422 5.87 -27.22 10.73
CA LEU A 422 4.41 -27.21 10.94
C LEU A 422 4.02 -28.16 12.07
N THR A 423 4.47 -27.89 13.28
CA THR A 423 4.24 -28.71 14.46
C THR A 423 3.58 -27.93 15.59
N ALA A 424 2.78 -28.61 16.40
CA ALA A 424 2.13 -27.99 17.56
C ALA A 424 3.12 -27.35 18.55
N ALA A 425 4.31 -27.96 18.71
CA ALA A 425 5.34 -27.42 19.61
C ALA A 425 6.01 -26.13 19.08
N ASN A 426 5.77 -25.78 17.83
CA ASN A 426 6.33 -24.62 17.16
C ASN A 426 5.25 -23.60 16.76
N SER A 427 4.09 -23.64 17.39
CA SER A 427 2.93 -22.82 17.00
C SER A 427 2.27 -22.09 18.15
N VAL A 428 1.69 -20.93 17.81
CA VAL A 428 0.77 -20.16 18.63
C VAL A 428 -0.59 -20.15 17.94
N THR A 429 -1.67 -20.24 18.70
CA THR A 429 -3.04 -20.24 18.18
C THR A 429 -3.80 -19.05 18.72
N ALA A 430 -4.56 -18.35 17.88
CA ALA A 430 -5.37 -17.24 18.34
C ALA A 430 -6.74 -17.18 17.68
N THR A 431 -7.65 -16.50 18.34
CA THR A 431 -8.97 -16.15 17.82
C THR A 431 -9.21 -14.66 17.98
N LEU A 432 -9.58 -13.98 16.91
CA LEU A 432 -10.18 -12.65 16.98
C LEU A 432 -11.70 -12.82 16.88
N LYS A 433 -12.41 -12.40 17.92
CA LYS A 433 -13.84 -12.65 18.06
C LYS A 433 -14.62 -11.33 18.02
N PRO A 434 -15.65 -11.21 17.19
CA PRO A 434 -16.53 -10.05 17.21
C PRO A 434 -17.13 -9.81 18.58
N MET A 435 -16.99 -8.61 19.11
CA MET A 435 -17.57 -8.22 20.37
C MET A 435 -18.98 -7.68 20.17
N PRO A 436 -19.98 -8.12 20.94
CA PRO A 436 -21.27 -7.44 20.95
C PRO A 436 -21.09 -6.00 21.43
N THR A 437 -21.55 -5.04 20.67
CA THR A 437 -21.49 -3.62 21.00
C THR A 437 -22.16 -3.34 22.35
N GLY A 438 -21.42 -2.80 23.33
CA GLY A 438 -22.08 -2.41 24.55
C GLY A 438 -21.27 -1.94 25.76
N GLN A 439 -19.98 -2.15 25.86
CA GLN A 439 -19.21 -1.63 26.99
C GLN A 439 -17.90 -1.00 26.46
N PRO A 440 -17.62 0.27 26.77
CA PRO A 440 -16.35 0.89 26.40
C PRO A 440 -15.20 0.22 27.15
N VAL A 441 -14.14 -0.16 26.43
CA VAL A 441 -12.88 -0.57 27.04
C VAL A 441 -12.09 0.71 27.32
N SER A 442 -11.94 1.05 28.59
CA SER A 442 -11.06 2.07 29.16
C SER A 442 -10.85 3.36 28.36
N ALA A 443 -11.55 4.41 28.72
CA ALA A 443 -11.53 5.75 28.14
C ALA A 443 -10.31 6.62 28.56
N LYS A 444 -9.11 6.09 28.66
CA LYS A 444 -7.91 6.91 28.85
C LYS A 444 -7.04 6.82 27.62
N GLY A 445 -7.28 7.74 26.66
CA GLY A 445 -6.36 8.00 25.57
C GLY A 445 -5.00 8.46 26.09
N PHE A 446 -3.99 8.31 25.24
CA PHE A 446 -2.64 8.85 25.48
C PHE A 446 -2.64 10.36 25.27
N GLY A 447 -1.79 11.08 25.98
CA GLY A 447 -1.50 12.49 25.79
C GLY A 447 -2.28 13.43 26.70
N GLY A 448 -1.54 14.22 27.50
CA GLY A 448 -2.06 15.38 28.20
C GLY A 448 -2.17 16.55 27.22
N ALA A 449 -3.23 17.34 27.36
CA ALA A 449 -3.38 18.57 26.59
C ALA A 449 -2.27 19.55 26.98
N GLU A 450 -1.32 19.82 26.08
CA GLU A 450 -0.53 21.03 26.14
C GLU A 450 -1.35 22.16 25.53
N GLU A 451 -1.53 23.26 26.26
CA GLU A 451 -2.11 24.48 25.71
C GLU A 451 -1.12 25.08 24.72
N VAL A 452 -1.35 24.88 23.44
CA VAL A 452 -0.54 25.45 22.39
C VAL A 452 -1.21 26.69 21.83
N THR A 453 -0.62 27.84 22.10
CA THR A 453 -0.97 29.09 21.44
C THR A 453 -0.42 29.06 20.02
N SER A 454 -1.29 29.13 19.02
CA SER A 454 -0.89 29.21 17.61
C SER A 454 -0.05 30.46 17.35
N ALA A 455 1.23 30.26 17.02
CA ALA A 455 2.02 31.34 16.44
C ALA A 455 1.70 31.42 14.93
N PRO A 456 1.66 32.64 14.34
CA PRO A 456 1.49 32.77 12.91
C PRO A 456 2.64 32.11 12.16
N THR A 457 2.33 31.29 11.15
CA THR A 457 3.29 30.67 10.27
C THR A 457 4.18 31.71 9.60
N LYS A 458 5.49 31.63 9.83
CA LYS A 458 6.45 32.41 9.07
C LYS A 458 6.64 31.78 7.69
N PRO A 459 6.80 32.57 6.62
CA PRO A 459 7.17 32.01 5.32
C PRO A 459 8.45 31.17 5.44
N VAL A 460 8.42 29.95 4.97
CA VAL A 460 9.59 29.07 4.95
C VAL A 460 10.50 29.50 3.81
N VAL A 461 11.74 29.85 4.11
CA VAL A 461 12.78 30.17 3.12
C VAL A 461 13.59 28.90 2.90
N LEU A 462 13.50 28.32 1.70
CA LEU A 462 14.25 27.13 1.35
C LEU A 462 15.77 27.42 1.26
N PRO A 463 16.61 26.42 1.53
CA PRO A 463 18.03 26.49 1.19
C PRO A 463 18.22 26.75 -0.30
N GLU A 464 19.27 27.47 -0.69
CA GLU A 464 19.50 27.89 -2.07
C GLU A 464 19.54 26.71 -3.05
N TRP A 465 20.13 25.59 -2.65
CA TRP A 465 20.19 24.37 -3.47
C TRP A 465 18.80 23.78 -3.78
N ALA A 466 17.86 23.86 -2.86
CA ALA A 466 16.48 23.42 -3.05
C ALA A 466 15.66 24.48 -3.81
N ALA A 467 15.71 25.75 -3.39
CA ALA A 467 14.96 26.83 -4.02
C ALA A 467 15.28 26.96 -5.52
N SER A 468 16.55 26.88 -5.89
CA SER A 468 16.99 27.01 -7.30
C SER A 468 16.34 25.98 -8.25
N ALA A 469 15.98 24.80 -7.75
CA ALA A 469 15.33 23.72 -8.48
C ALA A 469 13.79 23.76 -8.34
N LEU A 470 13.30 23.93 -7.10
CA LEU A 470 11.89 23.79 -6.77
C LEU A 470 11.05 25.02 -7.13
N ASP A 471 11.62 26.23 -7.14
CA ASP A 471 10.93 27.46 -7.53
C ASP A 471 10.49 27.45 -9.02
N LYS A 472 11.05 26.56 -9.84
CA LYS A 472 10.73 26.47 -11.26
C LYS A 472 9.55 25.56 -11.50
N LEU A 473 8.36 26.10 -11.49
CA LEU A 473 7.18 25.35 -11.88
C LEU A 473 7.21 25.07 -13.39
N LYS A 474 7.07 23.81 -13.77
CA LYS A 474 6.95 23.38 -15.15
C LYS A 474 5.67 22.57 -15.32
N VAL A 475 4.91 22.91 -16.37
CA VAL A 475 3.81 22.03 -16.79
C VAL A 475 4.45 20.80 -17.44
N PRO A 476 4.16 19.58 -16.97
CA PRO A 476 4.63 18.35 -17.61
C PRO A 476 4.18 18.31 -19.08
N THR A 477 5.07 17.91 -19.98
CA THR A 477 4.78 17.77 -21.42
C THR A 477 4.74 16.31 -21.83
N ASP A 478 5.45 15.47 -21.12
CA ASP A 478 5.51 14.03 -21.34
C ASP A 478 4.44 13.38 -20.48
N TYR A 479 3.62 12.58 -21.10
CA TYR A 479 2.55 11.80 -20.46
C TYR A 479 2.41 10.48 -21.22
N ALA A 480 1.95 9.43 -20.57
CA ALA A 480 1.83 8.10 -21.14
C ALA A 480 1.20 8.13 -22.53
N GLN A 481 2.02 7.88 -23.53
CA GLN A 481 1.57 7.87 -24.92
C GLN A 481 0.69 6.66 -25.15
N VAL A 482 -0.53 6.89 -25.63
CA VAL A 482 -1.44 5.84 -26.06
C VAL A 482 -1.02 5.38 -27.46
N SER A 483 -0.71 4.10 -27.61
CA SER A 483 -0.34 3.52 -28.91
C SER A 483 -1.56 3.25 -29.80
N LEU A 484 -2.71 2.92 -29.17
CA LEU A 484 -3.99 2.73 -29.84
C LEU A 484 -5.14 3.10 -28.89
N ASP A 485 -6.13 3.84 -29.38
CA ASP A 485 -7.43 4.06 -28.74
C ASP A 485 -8.53 3.86 -29.79
N THR A 486 -9.31 2.80 -29.67
CA THR A 486 -10.32 2.44 -30.68
C THR A 486 -11.54 1.78 -30.04
N THR A 487 -12.67 1.79 -30.76
CA THR A 487 -13.85 1.04 -30.37
C THR A 487 -14.01 -0.16 -31.32
N LEU A 488 -14.09 -1.35 -30.75
CA LEU A 488 -14.31 -2.60 -31.49
C LEU A 488 -15.74 -2.68 -32.02
N ALA A 489 -15.98 -3.59 -32.95
CA ALA A 489 -17.29 -3.73 -33.61
C ALA A 489 -18.45 -4.04 -32.65
N ASN A 490 -18.17 -4.70 -31.52
CA ASN A 490 -19.15 -5.03 -30.47
C ASN A 490 -19.34 -3.92 -29.42
N GLY A 491 -18.60 -2.82 -29.51
CA GLY A 491 -18.73 -1.66 -28.61
C GLY A 491 -17.67 -1.55 -27.52
N ILE A 492 -16.79 -2.53 -27.35
CA ILE A 492 -15.65 -2.45 -26.40
C ILE A 492 -14.72 -1.31 -26.83
N ARG A 493 -14.38 -0.42 -25.91
CA ARG A 493 -13.27 0.53 -26.09
C ARG A 493 -11.97 -0.18 -25.73
N LEU A 494 -11.04 -0.23 -26.68
CA LEU A 494 -9.71 -0.80 -26.47
C LEU A 494 -8.66 0.31 -26.48
N ILE A 495 -7.88 0.37 -25.40
CA ILE A 495 -6.74 1.28 -25.24
C ILE A 495 -5.48 0.43 -25.14
N VAL A 496 -4.44 0.73 -25.92
CA VAL A 496 -3.17 0.00 -25.88
C VAL A 496 -2.02 0.97 -25.65
N LYS A 497 -1.15 0.65 -24.70
CA LYS A 497 0.15 1.29 -24.50
C LYS A 497 1.24 0.23 -24.63
N THR A 498 2.06 0.34 -25.66
CA THR A 498 3.26 -0.51 -25.80
C THR A 498 4.33 -0.04 -24.82
N ASP A 499 4.80 -0.94 -23.98
CA ASP A 499 5.88 -0.70 -23.03
C ASP A 499 6.80 -1.93 -22.92
N PRO A 500 8.02 -1.88 -23.46
CA PRO A 500 8.93 -3.02 -23.49
C PRO A 500 9.87 -3.08 -22.26
N ILE A 501 9.47 -2.53 -21.12
CA ILE A 501 10.34 -2.48 -19.92
C ILE A 501 10.60 -3.87 -19.35
N SER A 502 9.65 -4.78 -19.47
CA SER A 502 9.73 -6.17 -19.08
C SER A 502 9.03 -7.08 -20.12
N PRO A 503 9.32 -8.39 -20.16
CA PRO A 503 8.67 -9.33 -21.07
C PRO A 503 7.28 -9.73 -20.57
N THR A 504 6.44 -8.77 -20.18
CA THR A 504 5.12 -8.99 -19.59
C THR A 504 4.04 -8.27 -20.37
N VAL A 505 2.79 -8.71 -20.21
CA VAL A 505 1.59 -8.00 -20.70
C VAL A 505 0.54 -8.00 -19.62
N THR A 506 0.06 -6.82 -19.31
CA THR A 506 -1.02 -6.56 -18.37
C THR A 506 -2.28 -6.17 -19.16
N VAL A 507 -3.38 -6.85 -18.91
CA VAL A 507 -4.72 -6.51 -19.42
C VAL A 507 -5.59 -6.16 -18.24
N ILE A 508 -6.13 -4.96 -18.23
CA ILE A 508 -7.09 -4.52 -17.21
C ILE A 508 -8.34 -4.04 -17.91
N GLY A 509 -9.49 -4.51 -17.49
CA GLY A 509 -10.78 -4.09 -18.03
C GLY A 509 -11.74 -3.64 -16.96
N SER A 510 -12.70 -2.84 -17.36
CA SER A 510 -13.81 -2.42 -16.51
C SER A 510 -15.12 -2.45 -17.30
N VAL A 511 -16.13 -3.09 -16.73
CA VAL A 511 -17.50 -2.98 -17.19
C VAL A 511 -18.18 -1.89 -16.37
N LYS A 512 -18.51 -0.77 -16.99
CA LYS A 512 -19.18 0.34 -16.30
C LYS A 512 -20.50 -0.15 -15.67
N HIS A 513 -20.54 -0.14 -14.35
CA HIS A 513 -21.57 -0.77 -13.56
C HIS A 513 -22.01 0.15 -12.41
N ASN A 514 -23.27 -0.01 -11.99
CA ASN A 514 -23.78 0.60 -10.76
C ASN A 514 -24.92 -0.28 -10.22
N ALA A 515 -24.62 -1.02 -9.14
CA ALA A 515 -25.58 -1.95 -8.54
C ALA A 515 -26.86 -1.25 -8.04
N ASP A 516 -26.74 -0.03 -7.51
CA ASP A 516 -27.89 0.73 -6.97
C ASP A 516 -28.94 1.05 -8.03
N LEU A 517 -28.52 1.18 -9.30
CA LEU A 517 -29.39 1.49 -10.44
C LEU A 517 -29.83 0.23 -11.20
N GLN A 518 -28.99 -0.80 -11.24
CA GLN A 518 -29.16 -1.97 -12.09
C GLN A 518 -29.81 -3.16 -11.39
N THR A 519 -29.79 -3.17 -10.05
CA THR A 519 -30.42 -4.22 -9.27
C THR A 519 -31.94 -3.99 -9.17
N ALA A 520 -32.75 -5.00 -9.42
CA ALA A 520 -34.17 -4.96 -9.22
C ALA A 520 -34.53 -4.68 -7.75
N ALA A 521 -35.62 -4.00 -7.49
CA ALA A 521 -36.03 -3.64 -6.15
C ALA A 521 -36.19 -4.89 -5.25
N GLY A 522 -35.48 -4.88 -4.11
CA GLY A 522 -35.49 -5.97 -3.11
C GLY A 522 -34.65 -7.18 -3.49
N MET A 523 -33.80 -7.06 -4.51
CA MET A 523 -32.82 -8.07 -4.93
C MET A 523 -31.39 -7.62 -4.65
N ASP A 524 -31.24 -6.68 -3.70
CA ASP A 524 -29.94 -6.17 -3.29
C ASP A 524 -29.08 -7.31 -2.77
N GLY A 525 -27.83 -7.37 -3.24
CA GLY A 525 -26.91 -8.49 -3.02
C GLY A 525 -26.72 -9.43 -4.20
N VAL A 526 -27.48 -9.25 -5.30
CA VAL A 526 -27.31 -10.10 -6.49
C VAL A 526 -25.94 -9.91 -7.15
N ALA A 527 -25.39 -8.68 -7.11
CA ALA A 527 -24.08 -8.37 -7.65
C ALA A 527 -22.96 -9.05 -6.85
N GLU A 528 -23.02 -8.99 -5.52
CA GLU A 528 -22.05 -9.62 -4.62
C GLU A 528 -22.05 -11.15 -4.73
N VAL A 529 -23.25 -11.76 -4.92
CA VAL A 529 -23.34 -13.21 -5.17
C VAL A 529 -22.75 -13.58 -6.53
N LEU A 530 -22.96 -12.75 -7.56
CA LEU A 530 -22.32 -12.97 -8.87
C LEU A 530 -20.81 -12.91 -8.75
N ASP A 531 -20.29 -11.88 -8.09
CA ASP A 531 -18.85 -11.67 -7.89
C ASP A 531 -18.18 -12.88 -7.23
N GLY A 532 -18.75 -13.41 -6.16
CA GLY A 532 -18.24 -14.61 -5.49
C GLY A 532 -18.28 -15.89 -6.34
N LEU A 533 -19.05 -15.90 -7.43
CA LEU A 533 -19.20 -17.09 -8.27
C LEU A 533 -18.15 -17.18 -9.39
N TYR A 534 -17.42 -16.12 -9.72
CA TYR A 534 -16.37 -16.18 -10.75
C TYR A 534 -15.21 -17.12 -10.37
N SER A 535 -14.97 -17.33 -9.08
CA SER A 535 -13.95 -18.25 -8.59
C SER A 535 -14.26 -19.75 -8.77
N TYR A 536 -15.43 -20.10 -9.29
CA TYR A 536 -15.87 -21.50 -9.43
C TYR A 536 -15.67 -22.09 -10.83
N GLY A 537 -14.81 -21.47 -11.64
CA GLY A 537 -14.47 -21.93 -12.98
C GLY A 537 -15.44 -21.47 -14.05
N THR A 538 -15.29 -22.02 -15.23
CA THR A 538 -16.01 -21.63 -16.45
C THR A 538 -16.95 -22.71 -16.92
N GLN A 539 -17.72 -22.43 -17.97
CA GLN A 539 -18.58 -23.46 -18.59
C GLN A 539 -17.76 -24.57 -19.25
N THR A 540 -16.48 -24.36 -19.52
CA THR A 540 -15.58 -25.31 -20.17
C THR A 540 -14.64 -26.02 -19.19
N MET A 541 -14.34 -25.42 -18.03
CA MET A 541 -13.40 -25.92 -17.02
C MET A 541 -14.00 -25.79 -15.63
N ASP A 542 -13.91 -26.84 -14.82
CA ASP A 542 -14.21 -26.72 -13.40
C ASP A 542 -13.15 -25.87 -12.67
N ARG A 543 -13.43 -25.52 -11.44
CA ARG A 543 -12.57 -24.66 -10.63
C ARG A 543 -11.09 -25.10 -10.60
N LEU A 544 -10.85 -26.39 -10.35
CA LEU A 544 -9.49 -26.90 -10.23
C LEU A 544 -8.77 -26.96 -11.58
N ALA A 545 -9.47 -27.33 -12.65
CA ALA A 545 -8.92 -27.32 -13.99
C ALA A 545 -8.63 -25.89 -14.46
N TYR A 546 -9.48 -24.92 -14.10
CA TYR A 546 -9.27 -23.51 -14.43
C TYR A 546 -8.05 -22.94 -13.71
N GLN A 547 -7.97 -23.13 -12.38
CA GLN A 547 -6.81 -22.70 -11.59
C GLN A 547 -5.52 -23.36 -12.10
N LYS A 548 -5.56 -24.65 -12.43
CA LYS A 548 -4.41 -25.31 -13.03
C LYS A 548 -3.98 -24.66 -14.35
N ALA A 549 -4.93 -24.26 -15.18
CA ALA A 549 -4.62 -23.60 -16.45
C ALA A 549 -3.96 -22.23 -16.25
N LEU A 550 -4.32 -21.48 -15.20
CA LEU A 550 -3.66 -20.24 -14.78
C LEU A 550 -2.24 -20.51 -14.23
N ASP A 551 -2.10 -21.49 -13.32
CA ASP A 551 -0.81 -21.91 -12.77
C ASP A 551 0.19 -22.38 -13.85
N ASP A 552 -0.31 -23.07 -14.90
CA ASP A 552 0.54 -23.57 -16.00
C ASP A 552 1.24 -22.46 -16.77
N ILE A 553 0.70 -21.22 -16.74
CA ILE A 553 1.24 -20.03 -17.40
C ILE A 553 1.63 -18.92 -16.41
N ALA A 554 1.65 -19.21 -15.09
CA ALA A 554 1.92 -18.25 -14.03
C ALA A 554 1.10 -16.95 -14.17
N ALA A 555 -0.19 -17.07 -14.52
CA ALA A 555 -1.08 -15.94 -14.71
C ALA A 555 -1.72 -15.51 -13.39
N ASN A 556 -1.75 -14.21 -13.14
CA ASN A 556 -2.62 -13.60 -12.15
C ASN A 556 -3.88 -13.11 -12.86
N GLU A 557 -5.03 -13.70 -12.55
CA GLU A 557 -6.31 -13.42 -13.21
C GLU A 557 -7.40 -13.09 -12.20
N SER A 558 -8.25 -12.14 -12.57
CA SER A 558 -9.49 -11.80 -11.85
C SER A 558 -10.57 -11.43 -12.85
N ALA A 559 -11.77 -11.99 -12.68
CA ALA A 559 -12.97 -11.66 -13.45
C ALA A 559 -14.00 -10.90 -12.61
N GLY A 560 -14.94 -10.19 -13.26
CA GLY A 560 -15.98 -9.38 -12.63
C GLY A 560 -16.15 -8.02 -13.30
N TYR A 561 -16.78 -7.05 -12.61
CA TYR A 561 -16.94 -5.70 -13.18
C TYR A 561 -15.60 -4.95 -13.35
N GLY A 562 -14.62 -5.24 -12.52
CA GLY A 562 -13.21 -4.99 -12.79
C GLY A 562 -12.55 -6.33 -13.05
N PHE A 563 -11.89 -6.49 -14.16
CA PHE A 563 -11.25 -7.74 -14.54
C PHE A 563 -9.83 -7.50 -15.03
N SER A 564 -8.95 -8.47 -14.81
CA SER A 564 -7.55 -8.34 -15.21
C SER A 564 -6.89 -9.68 -15.47
N VAL A 565 -5.81 -9.64 -16.25
CA VAL A 565 -4.84 -10.72 -16.32
C VAL A 565 -3.44 -10.15 -16.55
N VAL A 566 -2.49 -10.62 -15.74
CA VAL A 566 -1.06 -10.32 -15.88
C VAL A 566 -0.34 -11.61 -16.23
N VAL A 567 0.44 -11.58 -17.31
CA VAL A 567 1.13 -12.76 -17.83
C VAL A 567 2.49 -12.40 -18.43
N LEU A 568 3.37 -13.38 -18.53
CA LEU A 568 4.53 -13.27 -19.40
C LEU A 568 4.05 -13.15 -20.87
N LYS A 569 4.76 -12.36 -21.67
CA LYS A 569 4.42 -12.04 -23.07
C LYS A 569 4.11 -13.29 -23.91
N GLU A 570 4.86 -14.36 -23.75
CA GLU A 570 4.67 -15.61 -24.49
C GLU A 570 3.33 -16.29 -24.22
N HIS A 571 2.71 -15.96 -23.08
CA HIS A 571 1.41 -16.49 -22.67
C HIS A 571 0.25 -15.51 -22.90
N PHE A 572 0.49 -14.33 -23.51
CA PHE A 572 -0.51 -13.28 -23.66
C PHE A 572 -1.83 -13.76 -24.23
N SER A 573 -1.82 -14.45 -25.40
CA SER A 573 -3.07 -14.92 -26.01
C SER A 573 -3.78 -15.97 -25.16
N ARG A 574 -3.04 -16.82 -24.41
CA ARG A 574 -3.63 -17.80 -23.52
C ARG A 574 -4.21 -17.18 -22.27
N GLY A 575 -3.53 -16.18 -21.69
CA GLY A 575 -4.04 -15.42 -20.55
C GLY A 575 -5.37 -14.73 -20.89
N VAL A 576 -5.44 -14.04 -22.04
CA VAL A 576 -6.68 -13.39 -22.51
C VAL A 576 -7.77 -14.41 -22.81
N GLU A 577 -7.46 -15.60 -23.33
CA GLU A 577 -8.42 -16.69 -23.53
C GLU A 577 -9.06 -17.12 -22.21
N LEU A 578 -8.25 -17.36 -21.18
CA LEU A 578 -8.73 -17.77 -19.87
C LEU A 578 -9.58 -16.67 -19.22
N LEU A 579 -9.12 -15.44 -19.25
CA LEU A 579 -9.88 -14.29 -18.74
C LEU A 579 -11.24 -14.16 -19.45
N ALA A 580 -11.25 -14.22 -20.79
CA ALA A 580 -12.49 -14.11 -21.55
C ALA A 580 -13.44 -15.28 -21.28
N ASP A 581 -12.94 -16.50 -21.10
CA ASP A 581 -13.79 -17.65 -20.76
C ASP A 581 -14.43 -17.47 -19.37
N ASN A 582 -13.68 -16.95 -18.38
CA ASN A 582 -14.22 -16.68 -17.05
C ASN A 582 -15.21 -15.51 -17.05
N GLU A 583 -14.84 -14.39 -17.66
CA GLU A 583 -15.68 -13.19 -17.69
C GLU A 583 -17.01 -13.40 -18.44
N LEU A 584 -16.95 -14.06 -19.59
CA LEU A 584 -18.12 -14.20 -20.48
C LEU A 584 -18.93 -15.46 -20.19
N HIS A 585 -18.29 -16.51 -19.72
CA HIS A 585 -18.85 -17.85 -19.57
C HIS A 585 -18.59 -18.49 -18.20
N PRO A 586 -18.82 -17.73 -17.08
CA PRO A 586 -18.64 -18.31 -15.75
C PRO A 586 -19.56 -19.53 -15.57
N ALA A 587 -19.09 -20.52 -14.82
CA ALA A 587 -19.84 -21.78 -14.63
C ALA A 587 -21.16 -21.58 -13.88
N LEU A 588 -21.17 -20.71 -12.88
CA LEU A 588 -22.30 -20.41 -11.99
C LEU A 588 -23.00 -21.72 -11.50
N PRO A 589 -22.29 -22.66 -10.87
CA PRO A 589 -22.86 -23.96 -10.52
C PRO A 589 -23.83 -23.83 -9.32
N ALA A 590 -24.94 -24.54 -9.36
CA ALA A 590 -25.97 -24.45 -8.34
C ALA A 590 -25.50 -24.80 -6.90
N PRO A 591 -24.60 -25.78 -6.70
CA PRO A 591 -24.03 -26.00 -5.37
C PRO A 591 -23.21 -24.80 -4.87
N ALA A 592 -22.37 -24.20 -5.72
CA ALA A 592 -21.59 -23.03 -5.38
C ALA A 592 -22.47 -21.81 -5.08
N PHE A 593 -23.51 -21.60 -5.86
CA PHE A 593 -24.48 -20.54 -5.58
C PHE A 593 -25.08 -20.65 -4.16
N ALA A 594 -25.42 -21.85 -3.70
CA ALA A 594 -25.93 -22.00 -2.34
C ALA A 594 -24.90 -21.61 -1.28
N VAL A 595 -23.65 -22.01 -1.48
CA VAL A 595 -22.51 -21.69 -0.57
C VAL A 595 -22.22 -20.20 -0.59
N VAL A 596 -21.99 -19.61 -1.76
CA VAL A 596 -21.65 -18.18 -1.92
C VAL A 596 -22.78 -17.30 -1.36
N LYS A 597 -24.04 -17.60 -1.68
CA LYS A 597 -25.18 -16.84 -1.14
C LYS A 597 -25.24 -16.89 0.37
N GLN A 598 -24.96 -18.04 0.99
CA GLN A 598 -24.91 -18.19 2.44
C GLN A 598 -23.74 -17.36 3.02
N GLN A 599 -22.54 -17.53 2.48
CA GLN A 599 -21.34 -16.80 2.93
C GLN A 599 -21.54 -15.29 2.80
N THR A 600 -22.08 -14.80 1.67
CA THR A 600 -22.40 -13.38 1.48
C THR A 600 -23.42 -12.91 2.52
N SER A 601 -24.46 -13.70 2.80
CA SER A 601 -25.47 -13.35 3.80
C SER A 601 -24.88 -13.23 5.21
N GLU A 602 -24.01 -14.16 5.59
CA GLU A 602 -23.32 -14.16 6.89
C GLU A 602 -22.34 -13.01 7.03
N PHE A 603 -21.57 -12.71 5.98
CA PHE A 603 -20.69 -11.56 5.93
C PHE A 603 -21.48 -10.24 6.06
N VAL A 604 -22.54 -10.09 5.28
CA VAL A 604 -23.41 -8.90 5.32
C VAL A 604 -24.04 -8.73 6.71
N GLU A 605 -24.51 -9.81 7.33
CA GLU A 605 -25.05 -9.73 8.69
C GLU A 605 -24.03 -9.21 9.71
N GLY A 606 -22.79 -9.64 9.62
CA GLY A 606 -21.70 -9.14 10.44
C GLY A 606 -21.38 -7.68 10.14
N ASN A 607 -21.24 -7.34 8.86
CA ASN A 607 -20.90 -6.00 8.39
C ASN A 607 -21.91 -4.94 8.83
N LEU A 608 -23.20 -5.22 8.72
CA LEU A 608 -24.29 -4.32 9.18
C LEU A 608 -24.21 -3.96 10.67
N LYS A 609 -23.48 -4.76 11.47
CA LYS A 609 -23.26 -4.53 12.89
C LYS A 609 -21.94 -3.83 13.18
N SER A 610 -21.02 -3.75 12.25
CA SER A 610 -19.69 -3.18 12.43
C SER A 610 -19.73 -1.67 12.64
N PRO A 611 -18.81 -1.10 13.42
CA PRO A 611 -18.70 0.33 13.62
C PRO A 611 -18.36 1.07 12.30
N GLU A 612 -17.54 0.47 11.43
CA GLU A 612 -17.18 1.01 10.14
C GLU A 612 -18.38 1.22 9.25
N TYR A 613 -19.20 0.18 9.06
CA TYR A 613 -20.41 0.25 8.26
C TYR A 613 -21.39 1.31 8.81
N LYS A 614 -21.59 1.31 10.14
CA LYS A 614 -22.48 2.30 10.77
C LYS A 614 -21.99 3.74 10.60
N THR A 615 -20.66 3.94 10.58
CA THR A 615 -20.06 5.25 10.34
C THR A 615 -20.32 5.73 8.91
N SER A 616 -20.00 4.90 7.91
CA SER A 616 -20.28 5.21 6.50
C SER A 616 -21.77 5.43 6.26
N ARG A 617 -22.60 4.56 6.81
CA ARG A 617 -24.06 4.67 6.69
C ARG A 617 -24.62 5.95 7.31
N ALA A 618 -24.12 6.34 8.48
CA ALA A 618 -24.53 7.59 9.14
C ALA A 618 -24.14 8.82 8.30
N LEU A 619 -22.95 8.79 7.70
CA LEU A 619 -22.48 9.82 6.80
C LEU A 619 -23.38 9.93 5.57
N ASP A 620 -23.67 8.83 4.89
CA ASP A 620 -24.51 8.76 3.70
C ASP A 620 -25.94 9.27 3.98
N LEU A 621 -26.52 8.84 5.09
CA LEU A 621 -27.84 9.31 5.51
C LEU A 621 -27.90 10.82 5.80
N GLY A 622 -26.78 11.40 6.22
CA GLY A 622 -26.66 12.84 6.42
C GLY A 622 -26.45 13.63 5.11
N LEU A 623 -25.74 13.05 4.17
CA LEU A 623 -25.35 13.68 2.90
C LEU A 623 -26.40 13.56 1.80
N LEU A 624 -27.13 12.44 1.75
CA LEU A 624 -27.99 12.08 0.62
C LEU A 624 -29.49 12.27 0.95
N PRO A 625 -30.29 12.65 -0.03
CA PRO A 625 -31.73 12.75 0.17
C PRO A 625 -32.36 11.38 0.39
N ALA A 626 -33.42 11.33 1.18
CA ALA A 626 -34.20 10.11 1.35
C ALA A 626 -34.67 9.54 -0.01
N GLY A 627 -34.43 8.26 -0.25
CA GLY A 627 -34.75 7.59 -1.50
C GLY A 627 -33.69 7.72 -2.58
N ASP A 628 -32.51 8.29 -2.28
CA ASP A 628 -31.37 8.21 -3.21
C ASP A 628 -31.02 6.75 -3.47
N PRO A 629 -30.73 6.35 -4.73
CA PRO A 629 -30.35 4.98 -5.06
C PRO A 629 -29.18 4.44 -4.22
N SER A 630 -28.17 5.27 -3.92
CA SER A 630 -27.01 4.88 -3.11
C SER A 630 -27.34 4.56 -1.64
N LEU A 631 -28.55 4.84 -1.18
CA LEU A 631 -29.02 4.45 0.15
C LEU A 631 -29.66 3.06 0.18
N ARG A 632 -29.68 2.34 -0.94
CA ARG A 632 -30.08 0.92 -0.97
C ARG A 632 -29.09 0.09 -0.15
N GLU A 633 -29.58 -1.00 0.39
CA GLU A 633 -28.80 -1.79 1.35
C GLU A 633 -28.99 -3.28 1.08
N THR A 634 -27.87 -3.97 0.89
CA THR A 634 -27.86 -5.44 0.89
C THR A 634 -28.07 -5.92 2.32
N THR A 635 -29.04 -6.82 2.49
CA THR A 635 -29.38 -7.42 3.78
C THR A 635 -29.56 -8.92 3.64
N PRO A 636 -29.49 -9.71 4.73
CA PRO A 636 -29.86 -11.13 4.68
C PRO A 636 -31.25 -11.36 4.10
N GLY A 637 -32.19 -10.41 4.34
CA GLY A 637 -33.55 -10.50 3.83
C GLY A 637 -33.69 -10.25 2.33
N THR A 638 -32.87 -9.39 1.72
CA THR A 638 -32.81 -9.20 0.27
C THR A 638 -32.08 -10.37 -0.39
N LEU A 639 -30.94 -10.80 0.16
CA LEU A 639 -30.18 -11.96 -0.31
C LEU A 639 -31.02 -13.25 -0.32
N ALA A 640 -31.85 -13.46 0.68
CA ALA A 640 -32.72 -14.64 0.75
C ALA A 640 -33.61 -14.81 -0.50
N LYS A 641 -33.99 -13.70 -1.15
CA LYS A 641 -34.84 -13.70 -2.34
C LYS A 641 -34.07 -13.98 -3.65
N VAL A 642 -32.77 -13.71 -3.67
CA VAL A 642 -31.93 -13.89 -4.86
C VAL A 642 -31.89 -15.37 -5.24
N THR A 643 -32.20 -15.67 -6.50
CA THR A 643 -32.11 -17.00 -7.09
C THR A 643 -30.95 -17.10 -8.07
N LEU A 644 -30.51 -18.32 -8.41
CA LEU A 644 -29.47 -18.52 -9.42
C LEU A 644 -29.87 -17.95 -10.78
N GLU A 645 -31.17 -18.00 -11.11
CA GLU A 645 -31.68 -17.43 -12.36
C GLU A 645 -31.58 -15.89 -12.36
N ASP A 646 -31.79 -15.25 -11.21
CA ASP A 646 -31.59 -13.80 -11.08
C ASP A 646 -30.12 -13.42 -11.28
N VAL A 647 -29.18 -14.20 -10.72
CA VAL A 647 -27.73 -14.01 -10.94
C VAL A 647 -27.37 -14.15 -12.41
N LYS A 648 -27.84 -15.19 -13.09
CA LYS A 648 -27.60 -15.40 -14.53
C LYS A 648 -28.17 -14.27 -15.38
N LYS A 649 -29.37 -13.82 -15.06
CA LYS A 649 -30.02 -12.71 -15.74
C LYS A 649 -29.27 -11.40 -15.49
N TYR A 650 -28.82 -11.20 -14.26
CA TYR A 650 -28.06 -10.01 -13.87
C TYR A 650 -26.74 -9.96 -14.62
N HIS A 651 -25.95 -11.04 -14.61
CA HIS A 651 -24.74 -11.18 -15.43
C HIS A 651 -25.02 -10.84 -16.90
N ALA A 652 -25.97 -11.50 -17.54
CA ALA A 652 -26.27 -11.29 -18.95
C ALA A 652 -26.71 -9.86 -19.30
N SER A 653 -27.30 -9.12 -18.36
CA SER A 653 -27.79 -7.75 -18.61
C SER A 653 -26.81 -6.65 -18.26
N THR A 654 -25.87 -6.91 -17.36
CA THR A 654 -24.95 -5.91 -16.82
C THR A 654 -23.51 -6.07 -17.28
N VAL A 655 -23.04 -7.32 -17.46
CA VAL A 655 -21.72 -7.65 -18.03
C VAL A 655 -21.84 -7.65 -19.54
N ARG A 656 -21.42 -6.54 -20.19
CA ARG A 656 -21.75 -6.30 -21.60
C ARG A 656 -20.70 -5.43 -22.33
N PRO A 657 -20.43 -5.71 -23.61
CA PRO A 657 -19.33 -5.11 -24.34
C PRO A 657 -19.47 -3.60 -24.55
N ASP A 658 -20.70 -3.07 -24.68
CA ASP A 658 -20.95 -1.65 -24.92
C ASP A 658 -20.88 -0.77 -23.64
N LEU A 659 -20.50 -1.37 -22.50
CA LEU A 659 -20.14 -0.73 -21.25
C LEU A 659 -18.68 -1.01 -20.86
N THR A 660 -17.94 -1.75 -21.69
CA THR A 660 -16.60 -2.26 -21.34
C THR A 660 -15.50 -1.40 -21.96
N THR A 661 -14.52 -1.07 -21.15
CA THR A 661 -13.23 -0.54 -21.59
C THR A 661 -12.14 -1.55 -21.19
N ILE A 662 -11.23 -1.86 -22.10
CA ILE A 662 -10.07 -2.73 -21.88
C ILE A 662 -8.80 -1.91 -22.16
N VAL A 663 -7.86 -1.95 -21.24
CA VAL A 663 -6.51 -1.42 -21.39
C VAL A 663 -5.53 -2.58 -21.47
N VAL A 664 -4.66 -2.56 -22.47
CA VAL A 664 -3.55 -3.49 -22.63
C VAL A 664 -2.25 -2.70 -22.57
N ILE A 665 -1.38 -3.04 -21.66
CA ILE A 665 -0.06 -2.41 -21.48
C ILE A 665 1.03 -3.48 -21.37
N GLY A 666 2.22 -3.21 -21.90
CA GLY A 666 3.38 -4.11 -21.81
C GLY A 666 4.08 -4.30 -23.16
N ASP A 667 4.90 -5.35 -23.24
CA ASP A 667 5.68 -5.67 -24.45
C ASP A 667 4.82 -6.35 -25.51
N VAL A 668 3.88 -5.57 -26.07
CA VAL A 668 2.96 -6.02 -27.10
C VAL A 668 2.74 -4.91 -28.14
N LYS A 669 2.61 -5.29 -29.41
CA LYS A 669 2.28 -4.35 -30.48
C LYS A 669 0.78 -4.06 -30.49
N PRO A 670 0.36 -2.83 -30.86
CA PRO A 670 -1.06 -2.45 -30.89
C PRO A 670 -1.93 -3.37 -31.76
N GLU A 671 -1.42 -3.78 -32.92
CA GLU A 671 -2.14 -4.67 -33.84
C GLU A 671 -2.30 -6.09 -33.27
N GLU A 672 -1.28 -6.58 -32.56
CA GLU A 672 -1.31 -7.88 -31.87
C GLU A 672 -2.30 -7.84 -30.71
N ALA A 673 -2.21 -6.82 -29.86
CA ALA A 673 -3.15 -6.63 -28.75
C ALA A 673 -4.60 -6.58 -29.25
N LYS A 674 -4.87 -5.79 -30.30
CA LYS A 674 -6.18 -5.70 -30.92
C LYS A 674 -6.65 -7.06 -31.44
N ALA A 675 -5.79 -7.76 -32.16
CA ALA A 675 -6.15 -9.08 -32.72
C ALA A 675 -6.47 -10.13 -31.66
N VAL A 676 -5.71 -10.14 -30.55
CA VAL A 676 -5.96 -11.05 -29.43
C VAL A 676 -7.27 -10.70 -28.71
N ILE A 677 -7.52 -9.42 -28.43
CA ILE A 677 -8.79 -8.99 -27.79
C ILE A 677 -9.98 -9.26 -28.72
N GLU A 678 -9.88 -8.96 -30.02
CA GLU A 678 -10.94 -9.26 -31.00
C GLU A 678 -11.21 -10.77 -31.11
N LYS A 679 -10.18 -11.62 -31.01
CA LYS A 679 -10.33 -13.07 -31.08
C LYS A 679 -11.15 -13.62 -29.92
N TRP A 680 -10.95 -13.13 -28.70
CA TRP A 680 -11.53 -13.74 -27.50
C TRP A 680 -12.75 -12.96 -26.96
N PHE A 681 -12.82 -11.66 -27.15
CA PHE A 681 -13.95 -10.83 -26.73
C PHE A 681 -14.83 -10.34 -27.91
N GLY A 682 -14.43 -10.52 -29.18
CA GLY A 682 -15.09 -9.89 -30.32
C GLY A 682 -16.51 -10.40 -30.60
N ASP A 683 -16.79 -11.67 -30.33
CA ASP A 683 -18.12 -12.30 -30.50
C ASP A 683 -19.09 -11.98 -29.35
N TRP A 684 -18.62 -11.34 -28.29
CA TRP A 684 -19.47 -10.95 -27.16
C TRP A 684 -20.54 -9.93 -27.57
N LYS A 685 -21.79 -10.21 -27.21
CA LYS A 685 -22.96 -9.41 -27.60
C LYS A 685 -23.70 -8.87 -26.39
N ALA A 686 -24.07 -7.58 -26.46
CA ALA A 686 -24.93 -6.98 -25.47
C ALA A 686 -26.35 -7.61 -25.51
N VAL A 687 -26.91 -7.91 -24.34
CA VAL A 687 -28.25 -8.47 -24.18
C VAL A 687 -29.20 -7.39 -23.63
N GLY A 688 -30.31 -7.17 -24.29
CA GLY A 688 -31.34 -6.21 -23.87
C GLY A 688 -30.93 -4.74 -24.03
N PRO A 689 -31.72 -3.81 -23.50
CA PRO A 689 -31.42 -2.38 -23.55
C PRO A 689 -30.20 -2.04 -22.68
N LYS A 690 -29.46 -1.00 -23.06
CA LYS A 690 -28.35 -0.48 -22.25
C LYS A 690 -28.86 0.07 -20.95
N PRO A 691 -28.41 -0.44 -19.79
CA PRO A 691 -28.85 0.05 -18.49
C PRO A 691 -28.24 1.41 -18.15
N GLU A 692 -28.90 2.15 -17.27
CA GLU A 692 -28.33 3.35 -16.68
C GLU A 692 -27.25 2.98 -15.64
N THR A 693 -26.14 3.70 -15.68
CA THR A 693 -24.99 3.49 -14.79
C THR A 693 -24.54 4.77 -14.07
N THR A 694 -25.19 5.90 -14.35
CA THR A 694 -24.83 7.20 -13.79
C THR A 694 -25.84 7.63 -12.75
N LEU A 695 -25.41 7.73 -11.49
CA LEU A 695 -26.25 8.24 -10.40
C LEU A 695 -26.75 9.66 -10.69
N PRO A 696 -27.97 10.01 -10.35
CA PRO A 696 -28.48 11.37 -10.52
C PRO A 696 -27.75 12.37 -9.63
N ALA A 697 -27.78 13.66 -9.99
CA ALA A 697 -27.30 14.73 -9.13
C ALA A 697 -28.12 14.81 -7.83
N VAL A 698 -27.50 15.23 -6.75
CA VAL A 698 -28.14 15.38 -5.44
C VAL A 698 -28.05 16.82 -4.96
N PRO A 699 -29.02 17.29 -4.17
CA PRO A 699 -28.96 18.61 -3.56
C PRO A 699 -27.86 18.67 -2.49
N VAL A 700 -27.47 19.88 -2.11
CA VAL A 700 -26.58 20.11 -0.98
C VAL A 700 -27.25 19.67 0.32
N ASN A 701 -26.48 19.09 1.22
CA ASN A 701 -26.93 18.65 2.54
C ASN A 701 -27.10 19.81 3.52
N LYS A 702 -27.70 19.52 4.66
CA LYS A 702 -27.73 20.36 5.87
C LYS A 702 -26.88 19.71 6.96
N ALA A 703 -26.48 20.52 7.94
CA ALA A 703 -25.77 20.04 9.11
C ALA A 703 -26.51 18.91 9.81
N SER A 704 -25.79 17.89 10.17
CA SER A 704 -26.24 16.84 11.08
C SER A 704 -25.05 16.23 11.82
N ALA A 705 -25.31 15.50 12.90
CA ALA A 705 -24.29 14.80 13.66
C ALA A 705 -24.76 13.41 14.05
N ALA A 706 -23.84 12.46 14.05
CA ALA A 706 -24.07 11.10 14.51
C ALA A 706 -22.86 10.59 15.29
N ASN A 707 -23.11 9.76 16.30
CA ASN A 707 -22.09 9.11 17.08
C ASN A 707 -22.21 7.60 16.91
N VAL A 708 -21.07 6.94 16.69
CA VAL A 708 -20.98 5.50 16.51
C VAL A 708 -20.05 4.93 17.58
N ALA A 709 -20.58 4.06 18.42
CA ALA A 709 -19.78 3.40 19.43
C ALA A 709 -18.88 2.34 18.81
N ASP A 710 -17.59 2.43 19.12
CA ASP A 710 -16.56 1.43 18.82
C ASP A 710 -15.74 1.13 20.07
N PRO A 711 -16.18 0.17 20.88
CA PRO A 711 -15.57 -0.11 22.17
C PRO A 711 -14.11 -0.64 22.08
N GLN A 712 -13.68 -1.05 20.91
CA GLN A 712 -12.32 -1.55 20.69
C GLN A 712 -11.32 -0.43 20.32
N ALA A 713 -11.82 0.70 19.86
CA ALA A 713 -10.99 1.85 19.55
C ALA A 713 -10.42 2.48 20.84
N VAL A 714 -9.22 3.03 20.77
CA VAL A 714 -8.58 3.79 21.85
C VAL A 714 -8.65 5.30 21.62
N GLN A 715 -9.02 5.73 20.42
CA GLN A 715 -9.23 7.12 20.05
C GLN A 715 -10.53 7.28 19.24
N ASP A 716 -10.98 8.50 19.09
CA ASP A 716 -12.11 8.84 18.23
C ASP A 716 -11.63 9.11 16.80
N SER A 717 -12.34 8.56 15.82
CA SER A 717 -12.24 8.92 14.41
C SER A 717 -13.37 9.88 14.06
N VAL A 718 -13.04 11.00 13.45
CA VAL A 718 -13.99 12.05 13.06
C VAL A 718 -14.04 12.16 11.56
N THR A 719 -15.22 12.03 10.97
CA THR A 719 -15.47 12.28 9.54
C THR A 719 -16.45 13.45 9.40
N LEU A 720 -16.02 14.49 8.68
CA LEU A 720 -16.86 15.63 8.30
C LEU A 720 -17.14 15.52 6.81
N GLY A 721 -18.41 15.42 6.41
CA GLY A 721 -18.82 15.31 5.01
C GLY A 721 -19.70 16.48 4.57
N LEU A 722 -19.53 16.90 3.32
CA LEU A 722 -20.31 17.98 2.72
C LEU A 722 -20.62 17.65 1.26
N GLN A 723 -21.90 17.61 0.89
CA GLN A 723 -22.33 17.48 -0.50
C GLN A 723 -22.17 18.83 -1.22
N LEU A 724 -21.39 18.84 -2.30
CA LEU A 724 -21.14 20.04 -3.09
C LEU A 724 -22.11 20.13 -4.29
N ASN A 725 -22.47 21.36 -4.64
CA ASN A 725 -23.10 21.66 -5.94
C ASN A 725 -22.00 21.77 -7.01
N LEU A 726 -21.36 20.65 -7.30
CA LEU A 726 -20.19 20.50 -8.17
C LEU A 726 -20.23 19.14 -8.84
N ASN A 727 -19.57 19.02 -9.97
CA ASN A 727 -19.24 17.72 -10.61
C ASN A 727 -17.86 17.81 -11.24
N ARG A 728 -17.34 16.68 -11.75
CA ARG A 728 -15.96 16.61 -12.30
C ARG A 728 -15.70 17.52 -13.52
N PHE A 729 -16.74 17.93 -14.22
CA PHE A 729 -16.64 18.80 -15.41
C PHE A 729 -16.84 20.30 -15.10
N ASP A 730 -17.19 20.63 -13.86
CA ASP A 730 -17.35 22.02 -13.43
C ASP A 730 -15.98 22.72 -13.39
N PRO A 731 -15.85 23.95 -13.91
CA PRO A 731 -14.61 24.71 -13.86
C PRO A 731 -14.09 24.99 -12.44
N ASP A 732 -14.96 25.01 -11.42
CA ASP A 732 -14.58 25.20 -10.03
C ASP A 732 -13.94 23.96 -9.40
N TYR A 733 -13.92 22.81 -10.10
CA TYR A 733 -13.23 21.59 -9.62
C TYR A 733 -11.74 21.83 -9.39
N TYR A 734 -11.04 22.46 -10.32
CA TYR A 734 -9.58 22.65 -10.21
C TYR A 734 -9.19 23.63 -9.08
N PRO A 735 -9.88 24.79 -8.90
CA PRO A 735 -9.58 25.66 -7.75
C PRO A 735 -9.84 25.02 -6.41
N ILE A 736 -10.90 24.18 -6.26
CA ILE A 736 -11.17 23.44 -5.02
C ILE A 736 -10.04 22.42 -4.79
N GLN A 737 -9.68 21.62 -5.78
CA GLN A 737 -8.62 20.64 -5.66
C GLN A 737 -7.26 21.28 -5.33
N LEU A 738 -6.93 22.42 -5.93
CA LEU A 738 -5.72 23.15 -5.58
C LEU A 738 -5.76 23.65 -4.13
N GLY A 739 -6.91 24.16 -3.67
CA GLY A 739 -7.07 24.58 -2.29
C GLY A 739 -7.03 23.46 -1.27
N ASP A 740 -7.47 22.25 -1.64
CA ASP A 740 -7.33 21.06 -0.80
C ASP A 740 -5.84 20.78 -0.51
N HIS A 741 -4.97 21.00 -1.49
CA HIS A 741 -3.52 20.83 -1.32
C HIS A 741 -2.84 21.96 -0.52
N VAL A 742 -3.50 23.07 -0.30
CA VAL A 742 -3.09 24.06 0.70
C VAL A 742 -3.48 23.60 2.11
N LEU A 743 -4.64 22.94 2.23
CA LEU A 743 -5.15 22.48 3.52
C LEU A 743 -4.49 21.18 4.00
N GLY A 744 -4.34 20.17 3.13
CA GLY A 744 -3.94 18.82 3.56
C GLY A 744 -3.15 17.99 2.54
N GLY A 745 -2.72 18.55 1.42
CA GLY A 745 -2.09 17.77 0.32
C GLY A 745 -0.61 17.50 0.47
N GLY A 746 0.11 18.13 1.38
CA GLY A 746 1.55 18.02 1.54
C GLY A 746 1.94 17.89 2.98
N PHE A 747 2.02 16.67 3.50
CA PHE A 747 2.42 16.26 4.84
C PHE A 747 2.65 17.47 5.78
N TYR A 748 3.64 17.57 6.62
CA TYR A 748 3.80 18.66 7.58
C TYR A 748 3.69 20.12 7.05
N ALA A 749 3.73 20.35 5.75
CA ALA A 749 3.78 21.68 5.15
C ALA A 749 2.41 22.30 4.81
N THR A 750 1.30 21.69 5.22
CA THR A 750 -0.06 22.15 4.94
C THR A 750 -0.77 22.62 6.21
N ARG A 751 -1.79 23.49 6.06
CA ARG A 751 -2.42 24.19 7.20
C ARG A 751 -2.92 23.24 8.27
N LEU A 752 -3.73 22.25 7.90
CA LEU A 752 -4.35 21.33 8.85
C LEU A 752 -3.30 20.44 9.53
N TYR A 753 -2.30 19.95 8.80
CA TYR A 753 -1.21 19.18 9.41
C TYR A 753 -0.39 20.04 10.38
N HIS A 754 -0.03 21.24 9.94
CA HIS A 754 0.69 22.19 10.80
C HIS A 754 -0.10 22.47 12.08
N ASP A 755 -1.37 22.86 11.96
CA ASP A 755 -2.14 23.32 13.10
C ASP A 755 -2.62 22.22 14.04
N LEU A 756 -3.07 21.06 13.49
CA LEU A 756 -3.58 19.97 14.31
C LEU A 756 -2.50 19.02 14.83
N ARG A 757 -1.45 18.77 14.03
CA ARG A 757 -0.40 17.82 14.39
C ARG A 757 0.83 18.52 14.97
N GLN A 758 1.44 19.47 14.25
CA GLN A 758 2.71 20.07 14.68
C GLN A 758 2.54 21.04 15.86
N VAL A 759 1.48 21.87 15.83
CA VAL A 759 1.26 22.92 16.84
C VAL A 759 0.44 22.39 17.99
N ALA A 760 -0.68 21.74 17.71
CA ALA A 760 -1.63 21.30 18.75
C ALA A 760 -1.34 19.88 19.27
N GLY A 761 -0.66 19.01 18.50
CA GLY A 761 -0.43 17.61 18.86
C GLY A 761 -1.71 16.79 19.04
N TYR A 762 -2.81 17.18 18.39
CA TYR A 762 -4.11 16.51 18.59
C TYR A 762 -4.30 15.29 17.73
N VAL A 763 -3.66 15.23 16.56
CA VAL A 763 -3.90 14.19 15.56
C VAL A 763 -2.58 13.58 15.08
N TYR A 764 -2.62 12.32 14.68
CA TYR A 764 -1.55 11.70 13.89
C TYR A 764 -1.69 12.05 12.41
N PHE A 765 -2.91 11.98 11.88
CA PHE A 765 -3.21 12.33 10.49
C PHE A 765 -4.44 13.23 10.39
N VAL A 766 -4.49 14.00 9.32
CA VAL A 766 -5.69 14.71 8.86
C VAL A 766 -5.74 14.67 7.33
N ASN A 767 -6.82 14.14 6.80
CA ASN A 767 -7.08 14.07 5.36
C ASN A 767 -8.17 15.05 4.98
N VAL A 768 -8.04 15.68 3.83
CA VAL A 768 -9.04 16.55 3.24
C VAL A 768 -9.06 16.34 1.74
N GLY A 769 -10.24 16.35 1.15
CA GLY A 769 -10.33 16.21 -0.29
C GLY A 769 -11.73 16.27 -0.86
N VAL A 770 -11.78 16.51 -2.17
CA VAL A 770 -12.99 16.48 -2.99
C VAL A 770 -13.02 15.22 -3.85
N ALA A 771 -14.06 14.43 -3.70
CA ALA A 771 -14.38 13.32 -4.59
C ALA A 771 -15.50 13.77 -5.55
N ALA A 772 -15.21 13.86 -6.85
CA ALA A 772 -16.15 14.33 -7.85
C ALA A 772 -16.37 13.29 -8.96
N SER A 773 -17.63 12.92 -9.16
CA SER A 773 -18.09 12.08 -10.24
C SER A 773 -18.67 12.91 -11.39
N LYS A 774 -19.32 12.24 -12.34
CA LYS A 774 -19.98 12.89 -13.48
C LYS A 774 -21.13 13.84 -13.08
N THR A 775 -21.75 13.60 -11.93
CA THR A 775 -23.00 14.27 -11.51
C THR A 775 -22.98 14.79 -10.08
N ARG A 776 -22.04 14.33 -9.25
CA ARG A 776 -21.97 14.57 -7.80
C ARG A 776 -20.56 14.91 -7.36
N ALA A 777 -20.43 15.63 -6.25
CA ALA A 777 -19.17 15.79 -5.56
C ALA A 777 -19.38 15.87 -4.05
N THR A 778 -18.54 15.16 -3.31
CA THR A 778 -18.50 15.18 -1.85
C THR A 778 -17.15 15.72 -1.40
N TYR A 779 -17.16 16.59 -0.40
CA TYR A 779 -15.99 17.11 0.28
C TYR A 779 -15.89 16.45 1.65
N THR A 780 -14.72 15.93 1.99
CA THR A 780 -14.51 15.25 3.27
C THR A 780 -13.30 15.81 4.00
N VAL A 781 -13.38 15.83 5.34
CA VAL A 781 -12.26 16.04 6.25
C VAL A 781 -12.29 14.91 7.27
N GLU A 782 -11.17 14.20 7.41
CA GLU A 782 -11.05 13.04 8.30
C GLU A 782 -9.83 13.17 9.19
N TYR A 783 -9.97 12.87 10.48
CA TYR A 783 -8.87 12.84 11.43
C TYR A 783 -9.15 11.91 12.60
N GLY A 784 -8.09 11.41 13.25
CA GLY A 784 -8.17 10.64 14.49
C GLY A 784 -7.57 11.43 15.64
N CYS A 785 -8.24 11.46 16.79
CA CYS A 785 -7.76 12.13 17.99
C CYS A 785 -8.36 11.56 19.28
N ASN A 786 -7.79 11.93 20.43
CA ASN A 786 -8.39 11.62 21.71
C ASN A 786 -9.74 12.32 21.89
N ALA A 787 -10.69 11.70 22.61
CA ALA A 787 -12.04 12.20 22.78
C ALA A 787 -12.11 13.66 23.29
N GLU A 788 -11.24 14.05 24.23
CA GLU A 788 -11.17 15.41 24.77
C GLU A 788 -10.68 16.44 23.74
N ASN A 789 -10.12 16.03 22.63
CA ASN A 789 -9.59 16.90 21.58
C ASN A 789 -10.55 17.03 20.37
N VAL A 790 -11.59 16.23 20.26
CA VAL A 790 -12.53 16.24 19.12
C VAL A 790 -13.08 17.66 18.85
N SER A 791 -13.60 18.33 19.88
CA SER A 791 -14.14 19.68 19.75
C SER A 791 -13.08 20.73 19.40
N LYS A 792 -11.86 20.58 19.93
CA LYS A 792 -10.75 21.50 19.69
C LYS A 792 -10.21 21.34 18.25
N ALA A 793 -9.99 20.09 17.81
CA ALA A 793 -9.56 19.79 16.46
C ALA A 793 -10.60 20.27 15.43
N ARG A 794 -11.89 20.01 15.67
CA ARG A 794 -12.97 20.55 14.83
C ARG A 794 -12.95 22.07 14.73
N ALA A 795 -12.73 22.79 15.84
CA ALA A 795 -12.66 24.24 15.83
C ALA A 795 -11.51 24.75 14.95
N LEU A 796 -10.36 24.10 14.97
CA LEU A 796 -9.22 24.41 14.09
C LEU A 796 -9.56 24.15 12.62
N VAL A 797 -10.15 23.00 12.30
CA VAL A 797 -10.61 22.66 10.94
C VAL A 797 -11.60 23.72 10.43
N GLN A 798 -12.60 24.08 11.22
CA GLN A 798 -13.57 25.11 10.85
C GLN A 798 -12.93 26.49 10.65
N ARG A 799 -11.97 26.85 11.49
CA ARG A 799 -11.19 28.09 11.35
C ARG A 799 -10.45 28.13 10.00
N ASP A 800 -9.75 27.07 9.66
CA ASP A 800 -8.91 27.02 8.45
C ASP A 800 -9.76 27.02 7.19
N LEU A 801 -10.86 26.26 7.19
CA LEU A 801 -11.85 26.30 6.10
C LEU A 801 -12.45 27.71 5.94
N ASN A 802 -12.76 28.41 7.03
CA ASN A 802 -13.28 29.79 6.97
C ASN A 802 -12.19 30.77 6.48
N GLN A 803 -10.93 30.58 6.81
CA GLN A 803 -9.84 31.38 6.26
C GLN A 803 -9.72 31.18 4.74
N MET A 804 -9.78 29.93 4.24
CA MET A 804 -9.80 29.64 2.79
C MET A 804 -10.94 30.35 2.05
N ARG A 805 -12.08 30.53 2.69
CA ARG A 805 -13.25 31.23 2.10
C ARG A 805 -13.11 32.74 2.10
N THR A 806 -12.43 33.33 3.06
CA THR A 806 -12.46 34.77 3.33
C THR A 806 -11.14 35.48 3.04
N GLN A 807 -10.04 34.75 2.97
CA GLN A 807 -8.70 35.27 2.75
C GLN A 807 -8.07 34.57 1.56
N ASN A 808 -7.21 35.25 0.83
CA ASN A 808 -6.38 34.63 -0.19
C ASN A 808 -5.33 33.75 0.50
N VAL A 809 -5.06 32.60 -0.10
CA VAL A 809 -3.86 31.83 0.23
C VAL A 809 -2.63 32.67 -0.07
N THR A 810 -1.56 32.49 0.68
CA THR A 810 -0.31 33.21 0.46
C THR A 810 0.34 32.76 -0.86
N ASP A 811 1.23 33.57 -1.41
CA ASP A 811 1.97 33.23 -2.64
C ASP A 811 2.81 31.96 -2.45
N GLY A 812 3.35 31.74 -1.24
CA GLY A 812 4.09 30.52 -0.88
C GLY A 812 3.21 29.28 -0.86
N GLU A 813 2.03 29.33 -0.24
CA GLU A 813 1.07 28.22 -0.22
C GLU A 813 0.55 27.89 -1.62
N LEU A 814 0.25 28.92 -2.41
CA LEU A 814 -0.19 28.74 -3.80
C LEU A 814 0.89 28.08 -4.64
N HIS A 815 2.14 28.54 -4.51
CA HIS A 815 3.30 27.98 -5.20
C HIS A 815 3.51 26.51 -4.83
N GLN A 816 3.51 26.21 -3.54
CA GLN A 816 3.70 24.85 -3.02
C GLN A 816 2.60 23.89 -3.51
N ALA A 817 1.33 24.27 -3.45
CA ALA A 817 0.21 23.46 -3.93
C ALA A 817 0.30 23.21 -5.45
N LYS A 818 0.70 24.22 -6.23
CA LYS A 818 0.96 24.05 -7.66
C LYS A 818 2.15 23.14 -7.91
N ALA A 819 3.25 23.32 -7.19
CA ALA A 819 4.44 22.50 -7.31
C ALA A 819 4.10 21.01 -7.11
N LEU A 820 3.37 20.73 -6.04
CA LEU A 820 2.90 19.38 -5.70
C LEU A 820 2.04 18.77 -6.81
N LEU A 821 0.96 19.45 -7.22
CA LEU A 821 0.04 18.94 -8.24
C LEU A 821 0.70 18.72 -9.61
N LEU A 822 1.61 19.60 -10.02
CA LEU A 822 2.31 19.45 -11.28
C LEU A 822 3.29 18.27 -11.27
N ARG A 823 3.95 18.03 -10.15
CA ARG A 823 4.91 16.94 -9.97
C ARG A 823 4.24 15.58 -9.74
N GLN A 824 3.03 15.55 -9.19
CA GLN A 824 2.26 14.30 -9.05
C GLN A 824 1.88 13.67 -10.39
N ILE A 825 1.82 14.43 -11.47
CA ILE A 825 1.41 13.92 -12.79
C ILE A 825 2.37 12.84 -13.29
N PRO A 826 3.69 13.07 -13.44
CA PRO A 826 4.61 12.00 -13.81
C PRO A 826 4.65 10.86 -12.76
N LEU A 827 4.45 11.16 -11.49
CA LEU A 827 4.44 10.14 -10.44
C LEU A 827 3.26 9.17 -10.57
N SER A 828 2.11 9.62 -11.08
CA SER A 828 0.95 8.76 -11.37
C SER A 828 1.20 7.74 -12.51
N GLU A 829 2.38 7.75 -13.12
CA GLU A 829 2.82 6.83 -14.17
C GLU A 829 3.97 5.92 -13.74
N SER A 830 4.28 5.90 -12.45
CA SER A 830 5.41 5.15 -11.88
C SER A 830 5.26 3.62 -11.95
N SER A 831 4.07 3.11 -12.32
CA SER A 831 3.83 1.68 -12.60
C SER A 831 2.86 1.48 -13.77
N GLU A 832 2.98 0.34 -14.47
CA GLU A 832 2.04 -0.04 -15.54
C GLU A 832 0.60 -0.10 -15.04
N GLU A 833 0.40 -0.63 -13.84
CA GLU A 833 -0.92 -0.74 -13.21
C GLU A 833 -1.53 0.66 -12.96
N ALA A 834 -0.76 1.61 -12.42
CA ALA A 834 -1.21 2.98 -12.20
C ALA A 834 -1.60 3.67 -13.51
N VAL A 835 -0.81 3.47 -14.58
CA VAL A 835 -1.13 3.98 -15.92
C VAL A 835 -2.44 3.39 -16.43
N ALA A 836 -2.62 2.07 -16.34
CA ALA A 836 -3.81 1.38 -16.82
C ALA A 836 -5.07 1.82 -16.06
N HIS A 837 -5.03 1.86 -14.73
CA HIS A 837 -6.12 2.38 -13.91
C HIS A 837 -6.43 3.85 -14.18
N GLY A 838 -5.39 4.66 -14.43
CA GLY A 838 -5.55 6.04 -14.84
C GLY A 838 -6.33 6.18 -16.15
N PHE A 839 -6.04 5.35 -17.16
CA PHE A 839 -6.80 5.34 -18.43
C PHE A 839 -8.24 4.87 -18.22
N LEU A 840 -8.47 3.79 -17.46
CA LEU A 840 -9.81 3.29 -17.16
C LEU A 840 -10.66 4.33 -16.43
N GLY A 841 -10.16 4.92 -15.36
CA GLY A 841 -10.91 5.90 -14.57
C GLY A 841 -11.31 7.13 -15.40
N ARG A 842 -10.43 7.62 -16.28
CA ARG A 842 -10.77 8.70 -17.21
C ARG A 842 -11.82 8.28 -18.24
N ALA A 843 -11.66 7.10 -18.80
CA ALA A 843 -12.61 6.56 -19.79
C ALA A 843 -14.03 6.36 -19.19
N GLU A 844 -14.14 5.87 -17.98
CA GLU A 844 -15.41 5.63 -17.28
C GLU A 844 -16.24 6.89 -17.08
N ILE A 845 -15.59 7.98 -16.65
CA ILE A 845 -16.30 9.26 -16.47
C ILE A 845 -16.36 10.10 -17.75
N GLY A 846 -15.69 9.69 -18.82
CA GLY A 846 -15.71 10.35 -20.12
C GLY A 846 -14.75 11.54 -20.19
N LEU A 847 -13.67 11.55 -19.43
CA LEU A 847 -12.57 12.49 -19.55
C LEU A 847 -11.64 12.10 -20.71
N PRO A 848 -10.95 13.09 -21.32
CA PRO A 848 -9.86 12.80 -22.24
C PRO A 848 -8.74 12.01 -21.57
N LEU A 849 -8.05 11.14 -22.32
CA LEU A 849 -6.95 10.37 -21.75
C LEU A 849 -5.76 11.26 -21.34
N ASP A 850 -5.59 12.40 -21.98
CA ASP A 850 -4.58 13.43 -21.67
C ASP A 850 -5.03 14.45 -20.62
N GLU A 851 -6.11 14.16 -19.88
CA GLU A 851 -6.63 15.05 -18.83
C GLU A 851 -5.58 15.50 -17.79
N PRO A 852 -4.60 14.68 -17.34
CA PRO A 852 -3.57 15.15 -16.42
C PRO A 852 -2.80 16.37 -16.95
N ILE A 853 -2.43 16.38 -18.24
CA ILE A 853 -1.73 17.52 -18.86
C ILE A 853 -2.66 18.74 -18.99
N ARG A 854 -3.94 18.53 -19.28
CA ARG A 854 -4.94 19.60 -19.30
C ARG A 854 -5.16 20.22 -17.93
N ALA A 855 -5.24 19.37 -16.90
CA ALA A 855 -5.34 19.78 -15.50
C ALA A 855 -4.08 20.55 -15.07
N ALA A 856 -2.89 20.07 -15.43
CA ALA A 856 -1.63 20.75 -15.14
C ALA A 856 -1.62 22.21 -15.63
N LYS A 857 -2.05 22.45 -16.86
CA LYS A 857 -2.15 23.81 -17.41
C LYS A 857 -3.09 24.68 -16.60
N LYS A 858 -4.24 24.13 -16.20
CA LYS A 858 -5.21 24.85 -15.37
C LYS A 858 -4.66 25.17 -13.99
N TYR A 859 -4.05 24.19 -13.30
CA TYR A 859 -3.42 24.44 -11.98
C TYR A 859 -2.33 25.51 -12.05
N TYR A 860 -1.50 25.46 -13.10
CA TYR A 860 -0.45 26.46 -13.29
C TYR A 860 -0.99 27.88 -13.40
N GLU A 861 -2.14 28.08 -14.08
CA GLU A 861 -2.78 29.37 -14.36
C GLU A 861 -3.63 29.91 -13.21
N LEU A 862 -4.03 29.07 -12.23
CA LEU A 862 -4.91 29.47 -11.13
C LEU A 862 -4.28 30.58 -10.26
N SER A 863 -5.11 31.52 -9.80
CA SER A 863 -4.75 32.57 -8.85
C SER A 863 -5.33 32.28 -7.45
N ALA A 864 -4.78 32.93 -6.43
CA ALA A 864 -5.29 32.86 -5.06
C ALA A 864 -6.75 33.35 -4.94
N ASP A 865 -7.13 34.37 -5.74
CA ASP A 865 -8.52 34.85 -5.80
C ASP A 865 -9.50 33.81 -6.32
N GLN A 866 -9.09 32.99 -7.32
CA GLN A 866 -9.93 31.91 -7.85
C GLN A 866 -10.12 30.80 -6.82
N VAL A 867 -9.07 30.43 -6.09
CA VAL A 867 -9.14 29.45 -5.00
C VAL A 867 -10.12 29.94 -3.92
N ARG A 868 -9.93 31.17 -3.42
CA ARG A 868 -10.81 31.77 -2.43
C ARG A 868 -12.26 31.82 -2.91
N ALA A 869 -12.49 32.25 -4.16
CA ALA A 869 -13.85 32.36 -4.73
C ALA A 869 -14.54 30.99 -4.80
N ALA A 870 -13.83 29.92 -5.20
CA ALA A 870 -14.36 28.56 -5.23
C ALA A 870 -14.70 28.06 -3.82
N PHE A 871 -13.83 28.25 -2.84
CA PHE A 871 -14.09 27.89 -1.45
C PHE A 871 -15.27 28.67 -0.87
N PHE A 872 -15.35 29.98 -1.13
CA PHE A 872 -16.49 30.79 -0.70
C PHE A 872 -17.83 30.31 -1.27
N LYS A 873 -17.84 29.90 -2.54
CA LYS A 873 -19.04 29.42 -3.25
C LYS A 873 -19.46 28.02 -2.78
N LEU A 874 -18.53 27.11 -2.55
CA LEU A 874 -18.79 25.68 -2.45
C LEU A 874 -18.71 25.13 -1.03
N ILE A 875 -17.75 25.60 -0.22
CA ILE A 875 -17.53 25.08 1.13
C ILE A 875 -18.44 25.82 2.14
N ARG A 876 -19.21 25.08 2.90
CA ARG A 876 -20.14 25.59 3.92
C ARG A 876 -19.80 24.92 5.26
N PRO A 877 -18.86 25.47 6.05
CA PRO A 877 -18.39 24.84 7.28
C PRO A 877 -19.48 24.58 8.32
N GLU A 878 -20.58 25.37 8.26
CA GLU A 878 -21.76 25.24 9.09
C GLU A 878 -22.67 24.06 8.73
N ASP A 879 -22.57 23.52 7.51
CA ASP A 879 -23.47 22.49 6.96
C ASP A 879 -22.87 21.09 6.99
N PHE A 880 -21.65 20.90 7.54
CA PHE A 880 -21.04 19.57 7.57
C PHE A 880 -21.92 18.55 8.31
N VAL A 881 -22.04 17.37 7.71
CA VAL A 881 -22.41 16.15 8.41
C VAL A 881 -21.20 15.70 9.21
N GLN A 882 -21.35 15.54 10.51
CA GLN A 882 -20.30 15.04 11.38
C GLN A 882 -20.62 13.64 11.86
N VAL A 883 -19.70 12.71 11.68
CA VAL A 883 -19.76 11.38 12.31
C VAL A 883 -18.54 11.20 13.18
N VAL A 884 -18.76 10.86 14.44
CA VAL A 884 -17.71 10.54 15.40
C VAL A 884 -17.83 9.07 15.76
N ARG A 885 -16.76 8.30 15.54
CA ARG A 885 -16.68 6.90 15.93
C ARG A 885 -15.57 6.72 16.95
N GLY A 886 -15.87 6.06 18.06
CA GLY A 886 -14.87 5.80 19.07
C GLY A 886 -15.42 5.10 20.29
N PRO A 887 -14.58 4.93 21.36
CA PRO A 887 -14.95 4.17 22.53
C PRO A 887 -16.10 4.82 23.33
N ALA A 888 -16.17 6.16 23.33
CA ALA A 888 -17.20 6.93 24.00
C ALA A 888 -17.45 8.28 23.26
N PRO A 889 -17.87 8.24 21.99
CA PRO A 889 -17.97 9.43 21.15
C PRO A 889 -19.04 10.39 21.69
N GLN A 890 -18.74 11.72 21.66
CA GLN A 890 -19.60 12.79 22.17
C GLN A 890 -20.05 13.76 21.08
#